data_f5be0f0b2b41b89bbf6be1d9a35facda
#
_entry.id   f5be0f0b2b41b89bbf6be1d9a35facda
#
_cell.length_a   1.000
_cell.length_b   1.000
_cell.length_c   1.000
_cell.angle_alpha   90.00
_cell.angle_beta   90.00
_cell.angle_gamma   90.00
#
_symmetry.space_group_name_H-M   'P 1'
#
loop_
_entity.id
_entity.type
_entity.pdbx_description
1 polymer ?
#
loop_
_entity_poly.entity_id
_entity_poly.type
_entity_poly.pdbx_seq_one_letter_code
_entity_poly.pdbx_strand_id
1 'polypeptide(L)'
;MDLPVDRKVFVSYVEEDGAVAQELASGIEAAGYSTWYYQRDCASGASYLVEISKAIERCDAFLLLVTPHSCEGPDEITAEAVRAYKLRKKKIPVLYQMTHDEFEARQRDSDQIREWGQIMAASSGVSIGAEGASAVVPRIVAGLRAGGMAPDLEVLPAAARPAQSAPSAPIATPTANVGPTASAPTAASPTSAVSPGSGLHLAILYKRNAQPDEALTQWLENQLNAAGHEVFVDRHTQKGTEWLLEVEKQIRASDAVIPLISAASASSEMLAWEVETAHGAADQQKGKPRLLPVRLAYGDALEEPLGGILNAAPQLAWKEPQDNARLASELEASLRGPAPVLKEPEPAGGAVPLDSEYYIERPTDAEFRKAVDRRTCVILVKGARQMGKTSLLARGLQQARAAGATVVTTDFQTLNNDDLSSIDKFYRALMKQMIKRLGLKTTLDDAWRAGDSANDNFAAFMENVLEGVPQALVWGMDEVDRLFTSDFASEVFGLFRSWHNDRMLNPEGPWTRLSMVIVYATEAYLFIKDINQSPFNVGTKIELRDFGIEEVAELNRRYGLPLKSPAEIQRFFALVGGSPYLVRRGLQELKALEAGGAAPGGALEAFEATADQDEGPFGDHLRRILVTLAKNPVLTEAVRQILKGAGAKASISMDDFVRLRSAGVAAGASSNEVTLRCDLYRRFLARHLS
;
A
#
# COMPACT_ATOMS: atom_id res chain seq x y z
N MET A 1 24.68 15.04 31.18
CA MET A 1 23.66 14.27 30.42
C MET A 1 24.45 13.32 29.54
N ASP A 2 24.54 12.09 30.01
CA ASP A 2 25.25 11.06 29.24
C ASP A 2 24.44 10.74 27.99
N LEU A 3 25.10 10.86 26.85
CA LEU A 3 24.52 10.42 25.56
C LEU A 3 24.16 8.93 25.71
N PRO A 4 22.97 8.49 25.26
CA PRO A 4 22.59 7.08 25.34
C PRO A 4 23.63 6.25 24.57
N VAL A 5 24.20 5.27 25.24
CA VAL A 5 25.19 4.32 24.67
C VAL A 5 24.51 3.60 23.52
N ASP A 6 25.12 3.62 22.33
CA ASP A 6 24.65 2.83 21.20
C ASP A 6 24.68 1.35 21.58
N ARG A 7 23.52 0.69 21.52
CA ARG A 7 23.38 -0.72 21.88
C ARG A 7 23.60 -1.60 20.64
N LYS A 8 24.39 -2.67 20.81
CA LYS A 8 24.78 -3.55 19.71
C LYS A 8 23.66 -4.50 19.27
N VAL A 9 22.90 -5.04 20.22
CA VAL A 9 21.90 -6.08 19.95
C VAL A 9 20.54 -5.66 20.47
N PHE A 10 19.56 -5.53 19.58
CA PHE A 10 18.16 -5.37 19.94
C PHE A 10 17.53 -6.75 20.12
N VAL A 11 16.83 -6.99 21.24
CA VAL A 11 16.16 -8.25 21.56
C VAL A 11 14.65 -8.03 21.48
N SER A 12 14.01 -8.60 20.45
CA SER A 12 12.57 -8.58 20.19
C SER A 12 11.93 -9.85 20.73
N TYR A 13 10.82 -9.72 21.43
CA TYR A 13 10.09 -10.84 22.07
C TYR A 13 8.67 -10.40 22.44
N VAL A 14 7.76 -11.36 22.68
CA VAL A 14 6.43 -11.12 23.26
C VAL A 14 6.49 -11.13 24.79
N GLU A 15 5.57 -10.41 25.43
CA GLU A 15 5.60 -10.19 26.88
C GLU A 15 5.68 -11.48 27.71
N GLU A 16 5.01 -12.55 27.25
CA GLU A 16 5.00 -13.87 27.85
C GLU A 16 6.38 -14.53 27.92
N ASP A 17 7.28 -14.16 27.00
CA ASP A 17 8.62 -14.72 26.87
C ASP A 17 9.71 -13.86 27.52
N GLY A 18 9.33 -12.84 28.27
CA GLY A 18 10.23 -11.84 28.88
C GLY A 18 11.35 -12.43 29.73
N ALA A 19 11.10 -13.49 30.48
CA ALA A 19 12.11 -14.16 31.31
C ALA A 19 13.25 -14.76 30.47
N VAL A 20 12.92 -15.40 29.35
CA VAL A 20 13.89 -15.99 28.42
C VAL A 20 14.67 -14.92 27.68
N ALA A 21 13.99 -13.85 27.27
CA ALA A 21 14.62 -12.70 26.63
C ALA A 21 15.64 -12.03 27.55
N GLN A 22 15.32 -11.88 28.84
CA GLN A 22 16.23 -11.35 29.87
C GLN A 22 17.44 -12.25 30.09
N GLU A 23 17.25 -13.59 30.12
CA GLU A 23 18.35 -14.55 30.27
C GLU A 23 19.30 -14.47 29.07
N LEU A 24 18.77 -14.41 27.84
CA LEU A 24 19.57 -14.23 26.62
C LEU A 24 20.35 -12.91 26.63
N ALA A 25 19.68 -11.81 26.96
CA ALA A 25 20.31 -10.50 27.04
C ALA A 25 21.45 -10.48 28.05
N SER A 26 21.22 -11.03 29.25
CA SER A 26 22.23 -11.12 30.29
C SER A 26 23.46 -11.97 29.87
N GLY A 27 23.20 -13.08 29.17
CA GLY A 27 24.26 -13.92 28.62
C GLY A 27 25.09 -13.22 27.52
N ILE A 28 24.43 -12.50 26.63
CA ILE A 28 25.08 -11.72 25.57
C ILE A 28 25.91 -10.58 26.16
N GLU A 29 25.42 -9.91 27.20
CA GLU A 29 26.15 -8.87 27.93
C GLU A 29 27.36 -9.43 28.69
N ALA A 30 27.22 -10.61 29.28
CA ALA A 30 28.36 -11.30 29.91
C ALA A 30 29.48 -11.64 28.89
N ALA A 31 29.15 -11.79 27.63
CA ALA A 31 30.10 -12.00 26.53
C ALA A 31 30.68 -10.70 25.94
N GLY A 32 30.33 -9.54 26.50
CA GLY A 32 30.86 -8.23 26.14
C GLY A 32 30.08 -7.45 25.09
N TYR A 33 28.81 -7.80 24.82
CA TYR A 33 27.97 -7.08 23.85
C TYR A 33 26.80 -6.41 24.55
N SER A 34 26.61 -5.10 24.37
CA SER A 34 25.48 -4.39 24.92
C SER A 34 24.17 -4.83 24.25
N THR A 35 23.10 -4.96 25.04
CA THR A 35 21.77 -5.32 24.56
C THR A 35 20.75 -4.23 24.87
N TRP A 36 19.71 -4.17 24.06
CA TRP A 36 18.52 -3.38 24.32
C TRP A 36 17.30 -4.30 24.28
N TYR A 37 16.47 -4.26 25.33
CA TYR A 37 15.16 -4.90 25.35
C TYR A 37 14.16 -4.07 26.13
N TYR A 38 12.90 -4.12 25.70
CA TYR A 38 11.86 -3.19 26.11
C TYR A 38 11.67 -3.04 27.63
N GLN A 39 11.51 -4.16 28.35
CA GLN A 39 11.19 -4.11 29.79
C GLN A 39 12.26 -3.42 30.66
N ARG A 40 13.50 -3.37 30.20
CA ARG A 40 14.60 -2.74 30.93
C ARG A 40 14.93 -1.33 30.43
N ASP A 41 14.96 -1.15 29.12
CA ASP A 41 15.60 0.00 28.49
C ASP A 41 14.62 1.04 27.99
N CYS A 42 13.31 0.74 27.93
CA CYS A 42 12.31 1.73 27.61
C CYS A 42 12.10 2.69 28.79
N ALA A 43 12.36 3.97 28.57
CA ALA A 43 12.19 4.99 29.59
C ALA A 43 10.71 5.14 29.97
N SER A 44 10.41 5.15 31.27
CA SER A 44 9.07 5.44 31.78
C SER A 44 8.58 6.80 31.28
N GLY A 45 7.52 6.80 30.45
CA GLY A 45 6.93 8.02 29.88
C GLY A 45 7.38 8.35 28.45
N ALA A 46 8.25 7.56 27.84
CA ALA A 46 8.53 7.65 26.40
C ALA A 46 7.49 6.86 25.57
N SER A 47 7.21 7.32 24.36
CA SER A 47 6.36 6.56 23.44
C SER A 47 7.06 5.23 23.11
N TYR A 48 6.42 4.13 23.49
CA TYR A 48 6.87 2.75 23.28
C TYR A 48 7.40 2.50 21.85
N LEU A 49 6.60 2.84 20.84
CA LEU A 49 6.93 2.63 19.44
C LEU A 49 8.11 3.50 18.96
N VAL A 50 8.25 4.71 19.48
CA VAL A 50 9.35 5.63 19.12
C VAL A 50 10.67 5.14 19.70
N GLU A 51 10.69 4.67 20.96
CA GLU A 51 11.91 4.15 21.58
C GLU A 51 12.37 2.84 20.93
N ILE A 52 11.46 1.92 20.63
CA ILE A 52 11.74 0.70 19.87
C ILE A 52 12.31 1.05 18.49
N SER A 53 11.68 1.97 17.79
CA SER A 53 12.12 2.45 16.47
C SER A 53 13.56 2.98 16.53
N LYS A 54 13.86 3.87 17.46
CA LYS A 54 15.20 4.44 17.66
C LYS A 54 16.21 3.36 18.09
N ALA A 55 15.80 2.41 18.92
CA ALA A 55 16.67 1.31 19.36
C ALA A 55 17.04 0.40 18.20
N ILE A 56 16.07 0.04 17.32
CA ILE A 56 16.34 -0.75 16.11
C ILE A 56 17.26 0.03 15.13
N GLU A 57 17.08 1.35 15.00
CA GLU A 57 17.98 2.17 14.16
C GLU A 57 19.42 2.15 14.64
N ARG A 58 19.63 2.21 15.96
CA ARG A 58 20.96 2.28 16.59
C ARG A 58 21.63 0.95 16.83
N CYS A 59 20.89 -0.18 16.79
CA CYS A 59 21.48 -1.50 16.95
C CYS A 59 22.24 -1.95 15.71
N ASP A 60 23.20 -2.85 15.87
CA ASP A 60 23.90 -3.52 14.78
C ASP A 60 23.25 -4.86 14.40
N ALA A 61 22.65 -5.55 15.38
CA ALA A 61 21.94 -6.80 15.21
C ALA A 61 20.55 -6.77 15.84
N PHE A 62 19.64 -7.50 15.19
CA PHE A 62 18.25 -7.70 15.62
C PHE A 62 18.07 -9.19 15.94
N LEU A 63 17.88 -9.51 17.21
CA LEU A 63 17.56 -10.85 17.70
C LEU A 63 16.07 -10.95 17.92
N LEU A 64 15.40 -11.95 17.32
CA LEU A 64 14.00 -12.26 17.57
C LEU A 64 13.86 -13.60 18.27
N LEU A 65 13.20 -13.61 19.44
CA LEU A 65 12.80 -14.82 20.12
C LEU A 65 11.52 -15.38 19.48
N VAL A 66 11.67 -16.50 18.76
CA VAL A 66 10.59 -17.16 18.03
C VAL A 66 10.01 -18.27 18.91
N THR A 67 8.76 -18.12 19.33
CA THR A 67 8.04 -19.03 20.22
C THR A 67 6.64 -19.32 19.67
N PRO A 68 5.90 -20.28 20.19
CA PRO A 68 4.48 -20.43 19.90
C PRO A 68 3.70 -19.13 20.12
N HIS A 69 3.98 -18.39 21.21
CA HIS A 69 3.33 -17.12 21.53
C HIS A 69 3.64 -16.04 20.50
N SER A 70 4.91 -15.90 20.06
CA SER A 70 5.29 -14.92 19.03
C SER A 70 4.64 -15.22 17.67
N CYS A 71 4.24 -16.47 17.45
CA CYS A 71 3.53 -16.88 16.23
C CYS A 71 2.00 -16.65 16.30
N GLU A 72 1.44 -16.49 17.50
CA GLU A 72 0.02 -16.22 17.74
C GLU A 72 -0.23 -14.75 18.09
N GLY A 73 0.83 -13.99 18.27
CA GLY A 73 0.83 -12.64 18.80
C GLY A 73 0.94 -11.53 17.76
N PRO A 74 1.03 -10.29 18.25
CA PRO A 74 0.56 -9.10 17.58
C PRO A 74 1.45 -8.59 16.42
N ASP A 75 0.89 -7.62 15.69
CA ASP A 75 1.48 -6.88 14.58
C ASP A 75 2.82 -6.17 14.91
N GLU A 76 3.14 -6.03 16.20
CA GLU A 76 4.35 -5.37 16.71
C GLU A 76 5.63 -6.08 16.27
N ILE A 77 5.71 -7.41 16.40
CA ILE A 77 6.87 -8.20 15.92
C ILE A 77 7.06 -8.04 14.41
N THR A 78 5.96 -8.00 13.67
CA THR A 78 6.00 -7.77 12.22
C THR A 78 6.62 -6.41 11.91
N ALA A 79 6.20 -5.36 12.60
CA ALA A 79 6.72 -4.00 12.40
C ALA A 79 8.21 -3.91 12.74
N GLU A 80 8.66 -4.51 13.86
CA GLU A 80 10.06 -4.55 14.28
C GLU A 80 10.94 -5.32 13.29
N ALA A 81 10.53 -6.51 12.87
CA ALA A 81 11.26 -7.35 11.95
C ALA A 81 11.38 -6.71 10.55
N VAL A 82 10.29 -6.11 10.04
CA VAL A 82 10.28 -5.37 8.77
C VAL A 82 11.20 -4.15 8.86
N ARG A 83 11.18 -3.41 9.98
CA ARG A 83 12.07 -2.27 10.18
C ARG A 83 13.54 -2.70 10.21
N ALA A 84 13.88 -3.75 10.96
CA ALA A 84 15.22 -4.32 11.00
C ALA A 84 15.70 -4.78 9.60
N TYR A 85 14.78 -5.34 8.81
CA TYR A 85 15.06 -5.74 7.42
C TYR A 85 15.36 -4.53 6.52
N LYS A 86 14.50 -3.50 6.56
CA LYS A 86 14.69 -2.26 5.77
C LYS A 86 16.03 -1.57 6.10
N LEU A 87 16.41 -1.57 7.37
CA LEU A 87 17.68 -1.02 7.85
C LEU A 87 18.88 -1.97 7.67
N ARG A 88 18.68 -3.12 7.02
CA ARG A 88 19.71 -4.14 6.74
C ARG A 88 20.44 -4.63 7.99
N LYS A 89 19.77 -4.66 9.14
CA LYS A 89 20.36 -5.16 10.38
C LYS A 89 20.64 -6.66 10.28
N LYS A 90 21.67 -7.13 11.01
CA LYS A 90 21.93 -8.58 11.11
C LYS A 90 20.80 -9.23 11.93
N LYS A 91 20.10 -10.17 11.33
CA LYS A 91 18.98 -10.88 11.96
C LYS A 91 19.45 -12.20 12.57
N ILE A 92 18.99 -12.48 13.79
CA ILE A 92 19.32 -13.68 14.56
C ILE A 92 18.02 -14.25 15.11
N PRO A 93 17.36 -15.19 14.42
CA PRO A 93 16.22 -15.90 14.98
C PRO A 93 16.67 -16.90 16.05
N VAL A 94 16.02 -16.86 17.21
CA VAL A 94 16.26 -17.79 18.32
C VAL A 94 14.95 -18.50 18.60
N LEU A 95 14.88 -19.80 18.28
CA LEU A 95 13.69 -20.61 18.49
C LEU A 95 13.65 -21.15 19.93
N TYR A 96 12.51 -21.01 20.58
CA TYR A 96 12.26 -21.51 21.92
C TYR A 96 10.90 -22.23 21.98
N GLN A 97 10.84 -23.41 22.56
CA GLN A 97 9.66 -24.28 22.60
C GLN A 97 9.04 -24.58 21.22
N MET A 98 9.87 -24.49 20.19
CA MET A 98 9.48 -24.71 18.80
C MET A 98 10.66 -25.26 18.00
N THR A 99 10.40 -26.20 17.11
CA THR A 99 11.37 -26.71 16.15
C THR A 99 11.38 -25.86 14.87
N HIS A 100 12.41 -26.02 14.08
CA HIS A 100 12.51 -25.31 12.78
C HIS A 100 11.38 -25.72 11.83
N ASP A 101 11.06 -27.00 11.79
CA ASP A 101 9.99 -27.54 10.94
C ASP A 101 8.60 -27.03 11.36
N GLU A 102 8.37 -26.92 12.67
CA GLU A 102 7.12 -26.32 13.19
C GLU A 102 7.00 -24.84 12.88
N PHE A 103 8.10 -24.10 12.94
CA PHE A 103 8.11 -22.69 12.54
C PHE A 103 7.83 -22.54 11.04
N GLU A 104 8.47 -23.33 10.18
CA GLU A 104 8.20 -23.33 8.74
C GLU A 104 6.77 -23.75 8.41
N ALA A 105 6.18 -24.71 9.15
CA ALA A 105 4.79 -25.10 8.97
C ALA A 105 3.85 -23.93 9.31
N ARG A 106 4.03 -23.29 10.47
CA ARG A 106 3.22 -22.13 10.88
C ARG A 106 3.36 -20.95 9.93
N GLN A 107 4.56 -20.72 9.38
CA GLN A 107 4.81 -19.70 8.35
C GLN A 107 4.02 -19.94 7.06
N ARG A 108 3.80 -21.21 6.69
CA ARG A 108 2.99 -21.56 5.50
C ARG A 108 1.50 -21.37 5.73
N ASP A 109 1.03 -21.60 6.95
CA ASP A 109 -0.39 -21.65 7.30
C ASP A 109 -0.97 -20.30 7.73
N SER A 110 -0.13 -19.33 8.11
CA SER A 110 -0.56 -18.01 8.60
C SER A 110 0.00 -16.86 7.79
N ASP A 111 -0.89 -16.00 7.27
CA ASP A 111 -0.49 -14.79 6.54
C ASP A 111 0.21 -13.78 7.46
N GLN A 112 -0.13 -13.72 8.75
CA GLN A 112 0.49 -12.84 9.74
C GLN A 112 1.96 -13.17 9.99
N ILE A 113 2.31 -14.46 10.05
CA ILE A 113 3.71 -14.89 10.25
C ILE A 113 4.49 -14.84 8.94
N ARG A 114 3.83 -14.89 7.79
CA ARG A 114 4.48 -15.03 6.47
C ARG A 114 5.48 -13.92 6.19
N GLU A 115 5.15 -12.68 6.55
CA GLU A 115 6.02 -11.53 6.25
C GLU A 115 7.28 -11.53 7.10
N TRP A 116 7.17 -11.50 8.42
CA TRP A 116 8.34 -11.49 9.29
C TRP A 116 9.05 -12.85 9.36
N GLY A 117 8.31 -13.95 9.21
CA GLY A 117 8.86 -15.29 9.15
C GLY A 117 9.81 -15.49 7.97
N GLN A 118 9.46 -14.99 6.76
CA GLN A 118 10.36 -15.01 5.60
C GLN A 118 11.64 -14.19 5.85
N ILE A 119 11.51 -13.05 6.52
CA ILE A 119 12.64 -12.20 6.90
C ILE A 119 13.59 -12.96 7.82
N MET A 120 13.08 -13.74 8.76
CA MET A 120 13.85 -14.50 9.74
C MET A 120 14.39 -15.82 9.19
N ALA A 121 13.61 -16.56 8.40
CA ALA A 121 14.02 -17.83 7.79
C ALA A 121 15.23 -17.69 6.83
N ALA A 122 15.43 -16.49 6.27
CA ALA A 122 16.62 -16.18 5.48
C ALA A 122 17.93 -16.12 6.30
N SER A 123 17.87 -16.30 7.63
CA SER A 123 19.03 -16.24 8.53
C SER A 123 19.17 -17.57 9.31
N SER A 124 20.41 -17.99 9.55
CA SER A 124 20.67 -19.21 10.33
C SER A 124 20.18 -19.04 11.77
N GLY A 125 19.14 -19.78 12.15
CA GLY A 125 18.54 -19.74 13.48
C GLY A 125 19.33 -20.56 14.51
N VAL A 126 19.09 -20.24 15.79
CA VAL A 126 19.62 -20.98 16.95
C VAL A 126 18.43 -21.48 17.76
N SER A 127 18.36 -22.78 18.06
CA SER A 127 17.28 -23.35 18.87
C SER A 127 17.74 -23.53 20.31
N ILE A 128 16.92 -23.10 21.27
CA ILE A 128 17.08 -23.34 22.70
C ILE A 128 16.58 -24.74 23.01
N GLY A 129 17.49 -25.62 23.44
CA GLY A 129 17.16 -26.96 23.85
C GLY A 129 16.84 -27.06 25.35
N ALA A 130 16.82 -28.31 25.88
CA ALA A 130 16.58 -28.58 27.29
C ALA A 130 17.64 -27.97 28.24
N GLU A 131 18.78 -27.55 27.72
CA GLU A 131 19.89 -26.93 28.47
C GLU A 131 19.66 -25.46 28.80
N GLY A 132 18.56 -24.86 28.35
CA GLY A 132 18.17 -23.47 28.64
C GLY A 132 18.78 -22.41 27.70
N ALA A 133 18.35 -21.16 27.91
CA ALA A 133 18.73 -20.04 27.06
C ALA A 133 20.22 -19.70 27.15
N SER A 134 20.84 -19.83 28.30
CA SER A 134 22.27 -19.57 28.48
C SER A 134 23.19 -20.47 27.63
N ALA A 135 22.77 -21.68 27.31
CA ALA A 135 23.55 -22.65 26.51
C ALA A 135 23.72 -22.22 25.05
N VAL A 136 22.81 -21.40 24.51
CA VAL A 136 22.86 -20.95 23.10
C VAL A 136 23.64 -19.64 22.91
N VAL A 137 23.92 -18.91 23.97
CA VAL A 137 24.64 -17.63 23.95
C VAL A 137 25.97 -17.71 23.20
N PRO A 138 26.83 -18.74 23.40
CA PRO A 138 28.08 -18.85 22.65
C PRO A 138 27.88 -18.90 21.13
N ARG A 139 26.81 -19.55 20.66
CA ARG A 139 26.47 -19.61 19.23
C ARG A 139 25.99 -18.28 18.69
N ILE A 140 25.18 -17.55 19.48
CA ILE A 140 24.74 -16.18 19.14
C ILE A 140 25.96 -15.27 19.03
N VAL A 141 26.85 -15.29 20.03
CA VAL A 141 28.08 -14.48 20.06
C VAL A 141 29.01 -14.84 18.90
N ALA A 142 29.17 -16.12 18.56
CA ALA A 142 29.93 -16.53 17.39
C ALA A 142 29.31 -15.94 16.10
N GLY A 143 27.98 -15.92 16.01
CA GLY A 143 27.24 -15.27 14.93
C GLY A 143 27.50 -13.76 14.87
N LEU A 144 27.50 -13.04 16.00
CA LEU A 144 27.82 -11.61 16.07
C LEU A 144 29.25 -11.32 15.56
N ARG A 145 30.22 -12.08 16.02
CA ARG A 145 31.63 -11.97 15.58
C ARG A 145 31.82 -12.25 14.09
N ALA A 146 31.19 -13.30 13.59
CA ALA A 146 31.19 -13.61 12.15
C ALA A 146 30.56 -12.49 11.30
N GLY A 147 29.66 -11.69 11.88
CA GLY A 147 29.10 -10.49 11.29
C GLY A 147 29.98 -9.24 11.41
N GLY A 148 31.20 -9.36 11.93
CA GLY A 148 32.14 -8.25 12.09
C GLY A 148 31.91 -7.36 13.32
N MET A 149 31.01 -7.75 14.24
CA MET A 149 30.74 -6.98 15.47
C MET A 149 31.80 -7.29 16.54
N ALA A 150 32.47 -6.24 17.04
CA ALA A 150 33.38 -6.33 18.18
C ALA A 150 32.62 -6.13 19.49
N PRO A 151 33.07 -6.74 20.61
CA PRO A 151 32.55 -6.42 21.93
C PRO A 151 32.67 -4.93 22.26
N ASP A 152 31.66 -4.36 22.93
CA ASP A 152 31.60 -2.94 23.32
C ASP A 152 31.50 -2.75 24.84
N LEU A 153 31.38 -3.84 25.60
CA LEU A 153 31.42 -3.84 27.05
C LEU A 153 32.74 -4.45 27.58
N GLU A 154 33.26 -3.91 28.66
CA GLU A 154 34.36 -4.58 29.37
C GLU A 154 33.86 -5.87 30.01
N VAL A 155 34.51 -6.98 29.70
CA VAL A 155 34.17 -8.29 30.27
C VAL A 155 34.71 -8.34 31.70
N LEU A 156 33.87 -8.09 32.70
CA LEU A 156 34.24 -8.24 34.09
C LEU A 156 34.33 -9.72 34.49
N PRO A 157 35.37 -10.14 35.26
CA PRO A 157 35.47 -11.53 35.76
C PRO A 157 34.24 -11.88 36.62
N ALA A 158 33.76 -13.10 36.52
CA ALA A 158 32.49 -13.61 37.10
C ALA A 158 32.35 -13.46 38.64
N ALA A 159 33.36 -12.99 39.36
CA ALA A 159 33.40 -12.88 40.81
C ALA A 159 32.96 -11.52 41.42
N ALA A 160 32.55 -10.54 40.61
CA ALA A 160 32.32 -9.17 41.07
C ALA A 160 30.89 -8.62 40.78
N ARG A 161 29.87 -9.45 40.70
CA ARG A 161 28.50 -8.96 40.50
C ARG A 161 27.70 -8.88 41.78
N PRO A 162 27.12 -7.71 42.17
CA PRO A 162 26.16 -7.63 43.24
C PRO A 162 24.85 -8.32 42.85
N ALA A 163 24.30 -9.15 43.73
CA ALA A 163 23.03 -9.77 43.60
C ALA A 163 21.91 -8.72 43.54
N GLN A 164 21.21 -8.63 42.42
CA GLN A 164 19.99 -7.83 42.29
C GLN A 164 18.82 -8.60 42.92
N SER A 165 18.15 -7.90 43.83
CA SER A 165 17.00 -8.39 44.61
C SER A 165 15.79 -8.64 43.69
N ALA A 166 15.15 -9.80 43.91
CA ALA A 166 13.92 -10.20 43.24
C ALA A 166 12.73 -9.30 43.61
N PRO A 167 11.85 -8.97 42.67
CA PRO A 167 10.58 -8.31 43.01
C PRO A 167 9.55 -9.30 43.54
N SER A 168 8.77 -8.84 44.49
CA SER A 168 7.77 -9.52 45.28
C SER A 168 6.58 -10.00 44.44
N ALA A 169 5.98 -11.09 44.87
CA ALA A 169 4.87 -11.80 44.27
C ALA A 169 3.55 -10.99 44.14
N PRO A 170 2.65 -11.38 43.23
CA PRO A 170 1.45 -10.62 42.89
C PRO A 170 0.31 -10.84 43.89
N ILE A 171 -0.46 -9.80 44.12
CA ILE A 171 -1.69 -9.77 44.91
C ILE A 171 -2.84 -10.29 44.06
N ALA A 172 -3.53 -11.29 44.59
CA ALA A 172 -4.68 -11.95 43.98
C ALA A 172 -5.90 -11.03 43.82
N THR A 173 -6.52 -11.07 42.66
CA THR A 173 -7.84 -10.51 42.38
C THR A 173 -8.97 -11.47 42.84
N PRO A 174 -10.07 -10.98 43.40
CA PRO A 174 -11.23 -11.80 43.65
C PRO A 174 -12.19 -11.86 42.44
N THR A 175 -12.47 -13.04 42.03
CA THR A 175 -13.53 -13.41 41.08
C THR A 175 -14.92 -13.08 41.63
N ALA A 176 -15.75 -12.43 40.85
CA ALA A 176 -17.21 -12.43 41.04
C ALA A 176 -17.89 -12.87 39.76
N ASN A 177 -18.57 -13.98 39.93
CA ASN A 177 -19.36 -14.70 38.95
C ASN A 177 -20.80 -14.18 38.93
N VAL A 178 -21.34 -13.77 37.77
CA VAL A 178 -22.80 -13.83 37.53
C VAL A 178 -23.03 -14.16 36.06
N GLY A 179 -23.72 -15.21 35.82
CA GLY A 179 -24.10 -15.75 34.52
C GLY A 179 -25.44 -15.22 34.01
N PRO A 180 -26.05 -15.82 32.96
CA PRO A 180 -26.51 -15.09 31.78
C PRO A 180 -28.01 -14.88 31.69
N THR A 181 -28.44 -13.90 30.90
CA THR A 181 -29.78 -13.94 30.29
C THR A 181 -29.75 -13.39 28.86
N ALA A 182 -30.39 -14.17 28.00
CA ALA A 182 -30.56 -13.99 26.58
C ALA A 182 -31.58 -12.87 26.25
N SER A 183 -31.43 -12.28 25.09
CA SER A 183 -32.42 -12.20 24.02
C SER A 183 -32.04 -11.19 22.95
N ALA A 184 -31.87 -11.61 21.70
CA ALA A 184 -32.03 -10.81 20.50
C ALA A 184 -33.53 -10.63 20.23
N PRO A 185 -34.06 -9.73 19.36
CA PRO A 185 -33.63 -9.65 17.95
C PRO A 185 -33.67 -8.25 17.26
N THR A 186 -32.96 -8.19 16.12
CA THR A 186 -33.30 -7.58 14.82
C THR A 186 -33.89 -6.17 14.74
N ALA A 187 -33.24 -5.25 14.03
CA ALA A 187 -33.74 -4.63 12.81
C ALA A 187 -32.86 -3.46 12.32
N ALA A 188 -32.51 -3.56 11.04
CA ALA A 188 -32.46 -2.53 10.00
C ALA A 188 -31.92 -1.11 10.31
N SER A 189 -30.94 -0.73 9.48
CA SER A 189 -30.53 0.65 9.15
C SER A 189 -31.73 1.57 8.92
N PRO A 190 -31.56 2.85 9.21
CA PRO A 190 -31.46 3.76 8.11
C PRO A 190 -30.40 4.87 8.27
N THR A 191 -29.90 5.31 7.15
CA THR A 191 -29.26 6.59 6.89
C THR A 191 -29.93 7.70 7.70
N SER A 192 -29.24 8.27 8.68
CA SER A 192 -29.74 9.45 9.40
C SER A 192 -29.00 10.68 8.93
N ALA A 193 -29.76 11.53 8.24
CA ALA A 193 -29.44 12.94 8.09
C ALA A 193 -29.25 13.54 9.50
N VAL A 194 -28.19 14.27 9.69
CA VAL A 194 -27.87 14.97 10.94
C VAL A 194 -28.92 16.07 11.13
N SER A 195 -29.66 15.94 12.19
CA SER A 195 -30.57 17.01 12.70
C SER A 195 -29.72 18.16 13.26
N PRO A 196 -30.09 19.43 13.09
CA PRO A 196 -29.41 20.56 13.70
C PRO A 196 -29.70 20.57 15.21
N GLY A 197 -28.68 20.25 16.04
CA GLY A 197 -28.80 20.36 17.49
C GLY A 197 -27.98 19.43 18.38
N SER A 198 -27.10 18.57 17.86
CA SER A 198 -26.17 17.79 18.70
C SER A 198 -24.81 18.46 18.72
N GLY A 199 -24.35 18.93 19.88
CA GLY A 199 -22.98 19.39 20.09
C GLY A 199 -21.99 18.28 19.74
N LEU A 200 -20.82 18.66 19.22
CA LEU A 200 -19.71 17.75 18.92
C LEU A 200 -18.76 17.69 20.11
N HIS A 201 -18.07 16.56 20.31
CA HIS A 201 -16.94 16.43 21.21
C HIS A 201 -15.67 16.88 20.48
N LEU A 202 -14.99 17.90 20.99
CA LEU A 202 -13.81 18.50 20.38
C LEU A 202 -12.63 18.42 21.34
N ALA A 203 -11.42 18.19 20.84
CA ALA A 203 -10.19 18.30 21.62
C ALA A 203 -9.29 19.41 21.06
N ILE A 204 -8.81 20.33 21.89
CA ILE A 204 -7.83 21.34 21.51
C ILE A 204 -6.47 20.91 22.05
N LEU A 205 -5.49 20.74 21.15
CA LEU A 205 -4.12 20.40 21.48
C LEU A 205 -3.23 21.64 21.34
N TYR A 206 -2.45 21.96 22.35
CA TYR A 206 -1.67 23.18 22.40
C TYR A 206 -0.41 23.05 23.26
N LYS A 207 0.55 23.94 23.08
CA LYS A 207 1.72 24.02 23.96
C LYS A 207 1.39 24.79 25.22
N ARG A 208 1.39 24.10 26.37
CA ARG A 208 1.17 24.74 27.67
C ARG A 208 2.31 25.71 28.04
N ASN A 209 1.98 26.76 28.78
CA ASN A 209 2.90 27.84 29.19
C ASN A 209 3.56 28.54 27.99
N ALA A 210 2.93 28.53 26.81
CA ALA A 210 3.37 29.24 25.63
C ALA A 210 2.32 30.26 25.18
N GLN A 211 2.77 31.43 24.70
CA GLN A 211 1.93 32.44 24.10
C GLN A 211 2.23 32.47 22.59
N PRO A 212 1.22 32.59 21.72
CA PRO A 212 -0.20 32.87 22.00
C PRO A 212 -1.07 31.63 22.24
N ASP A 213 -0.48 30.41 22.30
CA ASP A 213 -1.18 29.12 22.38
C ASP A 213 -2.22 29.10 23.52
N GLU A 214 -1.83 29.52 24.72
CA GLU A 214 -2.67 29.44 25.92
C GLU A 214 -3.83 30.45 25.88
N ALA A 215 -3.57 31.68 25.45
CA ALA A 215 -4.59 32.71 25.33
C ALA A 215 -5.65 32.36 24.26
N LEU A 216 -5.21 31.83 23.12
CA LEU A 216 -6.11 31.41 22.04
C LEU A 216 -6.90 30.16 22.44
N THR A 217 -6.31 29.17 23.09
CA THR A 217 -6.99 27.97 23.61
C THR A 217 -8.15 28.36 24.52
N GLN A 218 -7.89 29.24 25.51
CA GLN A 218 -8.91 29.73 26.43
C GLN A 218 -10.06 30.43 25.70
N TRP A 219 -9.74 31.23 24.70
CA TRP A 219 -10.73 31.96 23.91
C TRP A 219 -11.55 30.99 23.04
N LEU A 220 -10.93 30.07 22.33
CA LEU A 220 -11.60 29.06 21.48
C LEU A 220 -12.51 28.14 22.29
N GLU A 221 -12.05 27.65 23.44
CA GLU A 221 -12.85 26.82 24.33
C GLU A 221 -14.16 27.53 24.74
N ASN A 222 -14.07 28.81 25.14
CA ASN A 222 -15.25 29.58 25.50
C ASN A 222 -16.22 29.75 24.30
N GLN A 223 -15.71 29.99 23.09
CA GLN A 223 -16.53 30.19 21.89
C GLN A 223 -17.19 28.89 21.43
N LEU A 224 -16.44 27.79 21.39
CA LEU A 224 -16.96 26.50 20.94
C LEU A 224 -17.96 25.91 21.94
N ASN A 225 -17.71 26.07 23.26
CA ASN A 225 -18.68 25.71 24.30
C ASN A 225 -19.98 26.56 24.18
N ALA A 226 -19.84 27.86 23.91
CA ALA A 226 -21.01 28.74 23.69
C ALA A 226 -21.78 28.35 22.41
N ALA A 227 -21.15 27.76 21.42
CA ALA A 227 -21.78 27.23 20.21
C ALA A 227 -22.43 25.85 20.42
N GLY A 228 -22.32 25.28 21.65
CA GLY A 228 -22.96 24.01 22.03
C GLY A 228 -22.11 22.77 21.86
N HIS A 229 -20.81 22.91 21.62
CA HIS A 229 -19.87 21.80 21.58
C HIS A 229 -19.36 21.48 22.97
N GLU A 230 -18.85 20.26 23.17
CA GLU A 230 -18.13 19.84 24.38
C GLU A 230 -16.63 19.84 24.07
N VAL A 231 -15.87 20.72 24.72
CA VAL A 231 -14.44 20.94 24.39
C VAL A 231 -13.56 20.36 25.47
N PHE A 232 -12.73 19.39 25.11
CA PHE A 232 -11.67 18.88 25.96
C PHE A 232 -10.39 19.69 25.74
N VAL A 233 -9.81 20.17 26.85
CA VAL A 233 -8.50 20.85 26.90
C VAL A 233 -7.72 20.25 28.04
N ASP A 234 -6.54 19.67 27.75
CA ASP A 234 -5.69 19.13 28.80
C ASP A 234 -5.02 20.24 29.63
N ARG A 235 -5.50 20.39 30.88
CA ARG A 235 -4.97 21.35 31.87
C ARG A 235 -4.34 20.70 33.09
N HIS A 236 -4.25 19.37 33.14
CA HIS A 236 -3.78 18.67 34.30
C HIS A 236 -2.28 18.87 34.50
N THR A 237 -1.91 19.24 35.72
CA THR A 237 -0.51 19.36 36.19
C THR A 237 0.05 18.04 36.73
N GLN A 238 -0.78 16.99 36.82
CA GLN A 238 -0.37 15.68 37.31
C GLN A 238 0.36 14.90 36.22
N LYS A 239 1.51 14.35 36.59
CA LYS A 239 2.32 13.46 35.72
C LYS A 239 2.08 12.03 36.17
N GLY A 240 1.69 11.16 35.23
CA GLY A 240 1.50 9.73 35.49
C GLY A 240 0.85 9.02 34.31
N THR A 241 0.96 7.71 34.29
CA THR A 241 0.39 6.85 33.22
C THR A 241 -1.13 6.98 33.11
N GLU A 242 -1.85 7.14 34.22
CA GLU A 242 -3.31 7.31 34.21
C GLU A 242 -3.76 8.58 33.49
N TRP A 243 -2.99 9.65 33.59
CA TRP A 243 -3.28 10.91 32.88
C TRP A 243 -3.10 10.75 31.35
N LEU A 244 -2.03 10.08 30.89
CA LEU A 244 -1.80 9.84 29.47
C LEU A 244 -2.92 8.99 28.85
N LEU A 245 -3.37 7.96 29.56
CA LEU A 245 -4.50 7.12 29.11
C LEU A 245 -5.81 7.91 29.01
N GLU A 246 -6.05 8.86 29.92
CA GLU A 246 -7.25 9.70 29.83
C GLU A 246 -7.16 10.69 28.65
N VAL A 247 -5.98 11.31 28.38
CA VAL A 247 -5.78 12.17 27.23
C VAL A 247 -5.98 11.39 25.93
N GLU A 248 -5.37 10.21 25.81
CA GLU A 248 -5.57 9.33 24.64
C GLU A 248 -7.04 8.97 24.44
N LYS A 249 -7.75 8.60 25.50
CA LYS A 249 -9.18 8.26 25.47
C LYS A 249 -10.03 9.44 24.99
N GLN A 250 -9.74 10.66 25.48
CA GLN A 250 -10.46 11.87 25.08
C GLN A 250 -10.20 12.22 23.61
N ILE A 251 -8.95 12.12 23.15
CA ILE A 251 -8.58 12.32 21.73
C ILE A 251 -9.33 11.32 20.84
N ARG A 252 -9.32 10.04 21.21
CA ARG A 252 -10.00 8.96 20.44
C ARG A 252 -11.52 9.09 20.42
N ALA A 253 -12.11 9.66 21.47
CA ALA A 253 -13.56 9.86 21.59
C ALA A 253 -14.06 11.14 20.90
N SER A 254 -13.16 12.04 20.53
CA SER A 254 -13.52 13.32 19.93
C SER A 254 -14.05 13.17 18.50
N ASP A 255 -14.96 14.06 18.08
CA ASP A 255 -15.40 14.18 16.70
C ASP A 255 -14.39 14.96 15.85
N ALA A 256 -13.67 15.92 16.46
CA ALA A 256 -12.57 16.63 15.84
C ALA A 256 -11.49 17.02 16.87
N VAL A 257 -10.26 17.12 16.38
CA VAL A 257 -9.07 17.53 17.12
C VAL A 257 -8.49 18.78 16.46
N ILE A 258 -8.19 19.80 17.24
CA ILE A 258 -7.73 21.12 16.80
C ILE A 258 -6.31 21.36 17.32
N PRO A 259 -5.25 20.93 16.61
CA PRO A 259 -3.88 21.22 17.01
C PRO A 259 -3.55 22.69 16.72
N LEU A 260 -3.04 23.40 17.74
CA LEU A 260 -2.54 24.76 17.62
C LEU A 260 -1.02 24.74 17.39
N ILE A 261 -0.60 25.21 16.21
CA ILE A 261 0.78 25.14 15.75
C ILE A 261 1.42 26.53 15.79
N SER A 262 2.23 26.76 16.81
CA SER A 262 3.08 27.95 16.98
C SER A 262 4.55 27.56 16.85
N ALA A 263 5.45 28.54 16.88
CA ALA A 263 6.89 28.29 16.95
C ALA A 263 7.28 27.46 18.19
N ALA A 264 6.54 27.59 19.31
CA ALA A 264 6.79 26.83 20.52
C ALA A 264 6.22 25.41 20.48
N SER A 265 5.10 25.20 19.77
CA SER A 265 4.43 23.90 19.71
C SER A 265 4.95 23.03 18.56
N ALA A 266 5.49 23.62 17.48
CA ALA A 266 5.99 22.91 16.30
C ALA A 266 7.11 21.89 16.61
N SER A 267 7.88 22.10 17.68
CA SER A 267 8.93 21.17 18.16
C SER A 267 8.52 20.39 19.42
N SER A 268 7.23 20.37 19.78
CA SER A 268 6.74 19.72 21.00
C SER A 268 6.51 18.22 20.76
N GLU A 269 7.31 17.37 21.42
CA GLU A 269 7.14 15.91 21.36
C GLU A 269 5.76 15.46 21.88
N MET A 270 5.20 16.17 22.87
CA MET A 270 3.87 15.86 23.39
C MET A 270 2.79 16.15 22.35
N LEU A 271 2.85 17.32 21.69
CA LEU A 271 1.91 17.65 20.61
C LEU A 271 2.04 16.65 19.44
N ALA A 272 3.27 16.23 19.12
CA ALA A 272 3.50 15.24 18.09
C ALA A 272 2.80 13.91 18.43
N TRP A 273 2.96 13.42 19.65
CA TRP A 273 2.29 12.19 20.12
C TRP A 273 0.76 12.33 20.12
N GLU A 274 0.22 13.45 20.58
CA GLU A 274 -1.23 13.72 20.57
C GLU A 274 -1.81 13.74 19.15
N VAL A 275 -1.09 14.33 18.19
CA VAL A 275 -1.48 14.38 16.78
C VAL A 275 -1.38 13.00 16.12
N GLU A 276 -0.32 12.23 16.42
CA GLU A 276 -0.19 10.83 15.95
C GLU A 276 -1.33 9.96 16.50
N THR A 277 -1.69 10.14 17.78
CA THR A 277 -2.81 9.44 18.41
C THR A 277 -4.14 9.76 17.71
N ALA A 278 -4.38 11.04 17.40
CA ALA A 278 -5.57 11.47 16.69
C ALA A 278 -5.61 10.92 15.25
N HIS A 279 -4.48 10.93 14.56
CA HIS A 279 -4.35 10.39 13.21
C HIS A 279 -4.60 8.87 13.17
N GLY A 280 -3.95 8.12 14.05
CA GLY A 280 -4.16 6.67 14.16
C GLY A 280 -5.60 6.30 14.56
N ALA A 281 -6.27 7.13 15.38
CA ALA A 281 -7.69 6.95 15.69
C ALA A 281 -8.57 7.23 14.47
N ALA A 282 -8.26 8.27 13.69
CA ALA A 282 -8.99 8.61 12.46
C ALA A 282 -8.94 7.48 11.43
N ASP A 283 -7.79 6.86 11.26
CA ASP A 283 -7.63 5.70 10.35
C ASP A 283 -8.50 4.51 10.78
N GLN A 284 -8.55 4.22 12.08
CA GLN A 284 -9.33 3.11 12.63
C GLN A 284 -10.84 3.41 12.66
N GLN A 285 -11.26 4.66 12.80
CA GLN A 285 -12.64 5.08 13.04
C GLN A 285 -13.29 5.81 11.84
N LYS A 286 -12.89 5.46 10.60
CA LYS A 286 -13.47 6.01 9.36
C LYS A 286 -13.39 7.54 9.26
N GLY A 287 -12.25 8.12 9.65
CA GLY A 287 -11.98 9.55 9.57
C GLY A 287 -12.40 10.36 10.79
N LYS A 288 -12.62 9.72 11.94
CA LYS A 288 -12.83 10.37 13.24
C LYS A 288 -11.71 10.03 14.23
N PRO A 289 -11.18 11.01 14.98
CA PRO A 289 -11.48 12.45 14.93
C PRO A 289 -10.97 13.16 13.68
N ARG A 290 -11.63 14.24 13.28
CA ARG A 290 -11.12 15.13 12.23
C ARG A 290 -9.94 15.94 12.75
N LEU A 291 -8.87 16.06 11.98
CA LEU A 291 -7.75 16.95 12.27
C LEU A 291 -7.97 18.33 11.62
N LEU A 292 -8.05 19.37 12.44
CA LEU A 292 -8.25 20.76 12.00
C LEU A 292 -7.09 21.65 12.52
N PRO A 293 -5.89 21.56 11.95
CA PRO A 293 -4.74 22.29 12.42
C PRO A 293 -4.87 23.80 12.22
N VAL A 294 -4.48 24.58 13.22
CA VAL A 294 -4.47 26.04 13.23
C VAL A 294 -3.05 26.52 13.36
N ARG A 295 -2.51 27.25 12.37
CA ARG A 295 -1.18 27.87 12.44
C ARG A 295 -1.25 29.24 13.13
N LEU A 296 -0.49 29.40 14.21
CA LEU A 296 -0.45 30.62 15.04
C LEU A 296 0.75 31.48 14.65
N ALA A 297 0.57 32.39 13.68
CA ALA A 297 1.65 33.24 13.15
C ALA A 297 2.93 32.45 12.78
N TYR A 298 2.79 31.17 12.43
CA TYR A 298 3.88 30.26 12.12
C TYR A 298 3.81 29.81 10.68
N GLY A 299 4.83 30.11 9.88
CA GLY A 299 4.89 29.85 8.45
C GLY A 299 5.94 28.82 8.02
N ASP A 300 6.81 28.37 8.95
CA ASP A 300 7.89 27.44 8.63
C ASP A 300 7.37 26.02 8.39
N ALA A 301 8.17 25.22 7.69
CA ALA A 301 7.89 23.81 7.50
C ALA A 301 7.87 23.06 8.83
N LEU A 302 6.93 22.14 8.99
CA LEU A 302 6.88 21.27 10.17
C LEU A 302 7.84 20.09 9.98
N GLU A 303 8.60 19.80 11.03
CA GLU A 303 9.44 18.60 11.07
C GLU A 303 8.60 17.33 11.27
N GLU A 304 9.15 16.18 10.88
CA GLU A 304 8.50 14.89 11.16
C GLU A 304 8.44 14.60 12.67
N PRO A 305 7.34 14.00 13.18
CA PRO A 305 6.21 13.42 12.44
C PRO A 305 5.06 14.38 12.12
N LEU A 306 5.05 15.58 12.70
CA LEU A 306 3.96 16.56 12.50
C LEU A 306 3.80 16.97 11.04
N GLY A 307 4.92 17.10 10.30
CA GLY A 307 4.93 17.46 8.89
C GLY A 307 4.17 16.45 8.03
N GLY A 308 4.44 15.16 8.20
CA GLY A 308 3.77 14.08 7.46
C GLY A 308 2.26 14.03 7.67
N ILE A 309 1.81 14.34 8.89
CA ILE A 309 0.38 14.25 9.25
C ILE A 309 -0.36 15.54 8.90
N LEU A 310 0.15 16.67 9.37
CA LEU A 310 -0.60 17.94 9.33
C LEU A 310 -0.52 18.68 8.00
N ASN A 311 0.56 18.47 7.20
CA ASN A 311 0.66 19.14 5.89
C ASN A 311 -0.39 18.62 4.88
N ALA A 312 -0.95 17.43 5.08
CA ALA A 312 -2.03 16.88 4.27
C ALA A 312 -3.42 17.43 4.66
N ALA A 313 -3.58 17.99 5.87
CA ALA A 313 -4.83 18.54 6.37
C ALA A 313 -5.05 19.99 5.91
N PRO A 314 -6.31 20.42 5.65
CA PRO A 314 -6.63 21.82 5.44
C PRO A 314 -6.23 22.63 6.68
N GLN A 315 -5.30 23.57 6.52
CA GLN A 315 -4.79 24.37 7.63
C GLN A 315 -5.50 25.70 7.73
N LEU A 316 -5.93 26.03 8.95
CA LEU A 316 -6.46 27.37 9.27
C LEU A 316 -5.32 28.26 9.74
N ALA A 317 -5.40 29.56 9.49
CA ALA A 317 -4.38 30.51 9.84
C ALA A 317 -4.90 31.55 10.85
N TRP A 318 -4.14 31.79 11.89
CA TRP A 318 -4.34 32.83 12.87
C TRP A 318 -3.03 33.65 13.03
N LYS A 319 -3.09 34.96 12.97
CA LYS A 319 -1.92 35.81 13.10
C LYS A 319 -1.95 36.66 14.37
N GLU A 320 -3.10 37.17 14.72
CA GLU A 320 -3.28 38.11 15.83
C GLU A 320 -4.70 38.02 16.41
N PRO A 321 -4.98 38.57 17.61
CA PRO A 321 -6.28 38.45 18.27
C PRO A 321 -7.48 38.98 17.45
N GLN A 322 -7.26 39.89 16.49
CA GLN A 322 -8.33 40.34 15.58
C GLN A 322 -8.85 39.21 14.66
N ASP A 323 -8.03 38.17 14.44
CA ASP A 323 -8.43 36.98 13.66
C ASP A 323 -9.37 36.04 14.42
N ASN A 324 -9.55 36.19 15.71
CA ASN A 324 -10.29 35.26 16.57
C ASN A 324 -11.69 34.95 16.05
N ALA A 325 -12.48 35.99 15.72
CA ALA A 325 -13.86 35.82 15.25
C ALA A 325 -13.92 35.11 13.87
N ARG A 326 -12.97 35.44 12.99
CA ARG A 326 -12.82 34.79 11.68
C ARG A 326 -12.47 33.30 11.87
N LEU A 327 -11.45 33.02 12.71
CA LEU A 327 -11.02 31.64 12.99
C LEU A 327 -12.16 30.78 13.55
N ALA A 328 -12.93 31.31 14.54
CA ALA A 328 -14.07 30.58 15.08
C ALA A 328 -15.12 30.26 14.01
N SER A 329 -15.42 31.22 13.12
CA SER A 329 -16.36 31.01 12.00
C SER A 329 -15.86 29.96 11.00
N GLU A 330 -14.55 29.97 10.68
CA GLU A 330 -13.92 29.00 9.79
C GLU A 330 -13.88 27.59 10.42
N LEU A 331 -13.62 27.48 11.73
CA LEU A 331 -13.69 26.23 12.48
C LEU A 331 -15.11 25.67 12.48
N GLU A 332 -16.11 26.48 12.80
CA GLU A 332 -17.52 26.10 12.76
C GLU A 332 -17.97 25.62 11.38
N ALA A 333 -17.56 26.31 10.33
CA ALA A 333 -17.84 25.90 8.96
C ALA A 333 -17.17 24.55 8.64
N SER A 334 -15.92 24.35 9.10
CA SER A 334 -15.19 23.10 8.93
C SER A 334 -15.80 21.95 9.73
N LEU A 335 -16.33 22.20 10.92
CA LEU A 335 -17.00 21.21 11.75
C LEU A 335 -18.35 20.76 11.18
N ARG A 336 -19.12 21.67 10.57
CA ARG A 336 -20.44 21.39 9.95
C ARG A 336 -20.35 20.83 8.53
N GLY A 337 -19.23 21.05 7.84
CA GLY A 337 -18.98 20.52 6.50
C GLY A 337 -18.87 18.99 6.49
N PRO A 338 -19.04 18.32 5.33
CA PRO A 338 -18.68 16.91 5.20
C PRO A 338 -17.22 16.76 5.62
N ALA A 339 -16.90 15.67 6.34
CA ALA A 339 -15.55 15.40 6.76
C ALA A 339 -14.63 15.52 5.53
N PRO A 340 -13.59 16.37 5.52
CA PRO A 340 -12.54 16.21 4.55
C PRO A 340 -11.98 14.81 4.82
N VAL A 341 -12.26 13.89 3.90
CA VAL A 341 -11.57 12.60 3.89
C VAL A 341 -10.12 13.00 3.66
N LEU A 342 -9.28 12.88 4.68
CA LEU A 342 -7.83 12.89 4.53
C LEU A 342 -7.50 11.66 3.69
N LYS A 343 -7.64 11.81 2.37
CA LYS A 343 -7.10 10.82 1.44
C LYS A 343 -5.61 11.08 1.44
N GLU A 344 -4.84 10.12 1.94
CA GLU A 344 -3.44 10.02 1.52
C GLU A 344 -3.39 10.27 0.01
N PRO A 345 -2.40 11.03 -0.50
CA PRO A 345 -2.30 11.24 -1.93
C PRO A 345 -2.25 9.87 -2.61
N GLU A 346 -3.32 9.52 -3.31
CA GLU A 346 -3.41 8.21 -4.00
C GLU A 346 -2.14 8.01 -4.81
N PRO A 347 -1.42 6.88 -4.63
CA PRO A 347 -0.21 6.62 -5.39
C PRO A 347 -0.53 6.70 -6.89
N ALA A 348 0.32 7.37 -7.67
CA ALA A 348 0.12 7.49 -9.11
C ALA A 348 0.21 6.12 -9.82
N GLY A 349 0.85 5.14 -9.17
CA GLY A 349 1.00 3.76 -9.66
C GLY A 349 -0.15 2.85 -9.21
N GLY A 350 -0.30 1.73 -9.91
CA GLY A 350 -1.34 0.73 -9.61
C GLY A 350 -2.70 1.04 -10.23
N ALA A 351 -3.71 0.24 -9.87
CA ALA A 351 -5.08 0.45 -10.28
C ALA A 351 -5.70 1.61 -9.48
N VAL A 352 -6.44 2.47 -10.17
CA VAL A 352 -7.15 3.58 -9.53
C VAL A 352 -8.33 3.02 -8.74
N PRO A 353 -8.45 3.31 -7.43
CA PRO A 353 -9.56 2.87 -6.59
C PRO A 353 -10.94 3.17 -7.20
N LEU A 354 -11.94 2.36 -6.86
CA LEU A 354 -13.29 2.50 -7.45
C LEU A 354 -13.96 3.84 -7.09
N ASP A 355 -13.69 4.32 -5.90
CA ASP A 355 -14.21 5.56 -5.32
C ASP A 355 -13.31 6.78 -5.56
N SER A 356 -12.19 6.61 -6.29
CA SER A 356 -11.26 7.69 -6.57
C SER A 356 -11.87 8.75 -7.46
N GLU A 357 -11.71 10.01 -7.05
CA GLU A 357 -12.05 11.18 -7.86
C GLU A 357 -11.08 11.43 -9.02
N TYR A 358 -9.88 10.78 -9.00
CA TYR A 358 -8.85 10.94 -10.04
C TYR A 358 -9.02 9.99 -11.22
N TYR A 359 -10.07 9.18 -11.24
CA TYR A 359 -10.37 8.35 -12.40
C TYR A 359 -11.07 9.16 -13.48
N ILE A 360 -10.44 9.29 -14.64
CA ILE A 360 -11.02 9.95 -15.81
C ILE A 360 -11.74 8.90 -16.66
N GLU A 361 -13.05 9.04 -16.81
CA GLU A 361 -13.83 8.21 -17.74
C GLU A 361 -13.52 8.61 -19.19
N ARG A 362 -13.28 7.61 -20.01
CA ARG A 362 -13.03 7.72 -21.47
C ARG A 362 -14.22 7.17 -22.24
N PRO A 363 -14.39 7.49 -23.52
CA PRO A 363 -15.42 6.86 -24.36
C PRO A 363 -15.40 5.33 -24.31
N THR A 364 -14.22 4.73 -24.21
CA THR A 364 -14.01 3.27 -24.07
C THR A 364 -14.60 2.68 -22.79
N ASP A 365 -14.76 3.46 -21.73
CA ASP A 365 -15.43 3.03 -20.49
C ASP A 365 -16.93 2.76 -20.75
N ALA A 366 -17.57 3.61 -21.53
CA ALA A 366 -18.97 3.42 -21.90
C ALA A 366 -19.17 2.21 -22.82
N GLU A 367 -18.23 1.96 -23.75
CA GLU A 367 -18.23 0.79 -24.61
C GLU A 367 -18.05 -0.49 -23.79
N PHE A 368 -17.13 -0.47 -22.84
CA PHE A 368 -16.88 -1.59 -21.94
C PHE A 368 -18.09 -1.88 -21.05
N ARG A 369 -18.71 -0.85 -20.45
CA ARG A 369 -19.93 -1.00 -19.68
C ARG A 369 -21.05 -1.66 -20.50
N LYS A 370 -21.28 -1.19 -21.72
CA LYS A 370 -22.27 -1.79 -22.62
C LYS A 370 -21.98 -3.25 -22.95
N ALA A 371 -20.71 -3.61 -23.14
CA ALA A 371 -20.33 -5.00 -23.43
C ALA A 371 -20.59 -5.91 -22.21
N VAL A 372 -20.29 -5.42 -20.99
CA VAL A 372 -20.59 -6.12 -19.73
C VAL A 372 -22.10 -6.29 -19.53
N ASP A 373 -22.89 -5.23 -19.72
CA ASP A 373 -24.36 -5.27 -19.55
C ASP A 373 -25.03 -6.23 -20.53
N ARG A 374 -24.52 -6.29 -21.77
CA ARG A 374 -25.00 -7.23 -22.80
C ARG A 374 -24.56 -8.66 -22.54
N ARG A 375 -23.77 -8.90 -21.50
CA ARG A 375 -23.18 -10.21 -21.20
C ARG A 375 -22.44 -10.79 -22.42
N THR A 376 -21.64 -9.95 -23.08
CA THR A 376 -20.84 -10.38 -24.24
C THR A 376 -19.91 -11.52 -23.81
N CYS A 377 -19.86 -12.60 -24.57
CA CYS A 377 -19.08 -13.80 -24.21
C CYS A 377 -17.58 -13.51 -24.02
N VAL A 378 -17.00 -12.77 -24.98
CA VAL A 378 -15.59 -12.40 -24.97
C VAL A 378 -15.46 -10.89 -25.11
N ILE A 379 -14.87 -10.25 -24.12
CA ILE A 379 -14.53 -8.82 -24.11
C ILE A 379 -13.00 -8.72 -24.02
N LEU A 380 -12.39 -8.07 -24.98
CA LEU A 380 -10.94 -7.93 -25.12
C LEU A 380 -10.53 -6.51 -24.78
N VAL A 381 -9.86 -6.32 -23.64
CA VAL A 381 -9.36 -5.02 -23.22
C VAL A 381 -7.86 -4.92 -23.50
N LYS A 382 -7.51 -4.10 -24.48
CA LYS A 382 -6.14 -3.91 -24.94
C LYS A 382 -5.64 -2.50 -24.63
N GLY A 383 -4.38 -2.37 -24.31
CA GLY A 383 -3.70 -1.07 -24.14
C GLY A 383 -2.29 -1.26 -23.62
N ALA A 384 -1.38 -0.35 -23.92
CA ALA A 384 -0.01 -0.40 -23.44
C ALA A 384 0.06 -0.48 -21.90
N ARG A 385 1.23 -0.72 -21.35
CA ARG A 385 1.42 -0.74 -19.89
C ARG A 385 1.06 0.63 -19.29
N GLN A 386 0.48 0.61 -18.08
CA GLN A 386 0.10 1.81 -17.32
C GLN A 386 -1.01 2.69 -17.97
N MET A 387 -1.83 2.10 -18.86
CA MET A 387 -2.97 2.76 -19.49
C MET A 387 -4.26 2.73 -18.65
N GLY A 388 -4.25 2.09 -17.50
CA GLY A 388 -5.42 1.94 -16.64
C GLY A 388 -6.32 0.75 -16.98
N LYS A 389 -5.79 -0.31 -17.63
CA LYS A 389 -6.52 -1.53 -17.96
C LYS A 389 -7.17 -2.20 -16.75
N THR A 390 -6.37 -2.43 -15.70
CA THR A 390 -6.83 -3.00 -14.42
C THR A 390 -7.91 -2.14 -13.75
N SER A 391 -7.79 -0.80 -13.85
CA SER A 391 -8.79 0.14 -13.31
C SER A 391 -10.12 0.03 -14.05
N LEU A 392 -10.10 -0.11 -15.38
CA LEU A 392 -11.29 -0.34 -16.20
C LEU A 392 -11.91 -1.69 -15.87
N LEU A 393 -11.09 -2.76 -15.80
CA LEU A 393 -11.54 -4.11 -15.43
C LEU A 393 -12.26 -4.08 -14.07
N ALA A 394 -11.66 -3.48 -13.05
CA ALA A 394 -12.24 -3.41 -11.70
C ALA A 394 -13.62 -2.75 -11.70
N ARG A 395 -13.81 -1.67 -12.46
CA ARG A 395 -15.11 -0.97 -12.61
C ARG A 395 -16.15 -1.80 -13.31
N GLY A 396 -15.80 -2.48 -14.40
CA GLY A 396 -16.74 -3.37 -15.07
C GLY A 396 -17.13 -4.59 -14.25
N LEU A 397 -16.19 -5.15 -13.49
CA LEU A 397 -16.48 -6.24 -12.56
C LEU A 397 -17.38 -5.79 -11.40
N GLN A 398 -17.21 -4.57 -10.92
CA GLN A 398 -18.10 -3.99 -9.91
C GLN A 398 -19.52 -3.78 -10.48
N GLN A 399 -19.64 -3.30 -11.71
CA GLN A 399 -20.92 -3.16 -12.40
C GLN A 399 -21.61 -4.52 -12.56
N ALA A 400 -20.87 -5.55 -12.99
CA ALA A 400 -21.39 -6.91 -13.12
C ALA A 400 -21.93 -7.44 -11.77
N ARG A 401 -21.22 -7.21 -10.67
CA ARG A 401 -21.68 -7.57 -9.31
C ARG A 401 -22.97 -6.83 -8.95
N ALA A 402 -23.04 -5.52 -9.20
CA ALA A 402 -24.22 -4.72 -8.95
C ALA A 402 -25.44 -5.20 -9.78
N ALA A 403 -25.21 -5.77 -10.95
CA ALA A 403 -26.22 -6.40 -11.80
C ALA A 403 -26.55 -7.86 -11.40
N GLY A 404 -26.02 -8.36 -10.28
CA GLY A 404 -26.30 -9.69 -9.73
C GLY A 404 -25.48 -10.83 -10.36
N ALA A 405 -24.45 -10.54 -11.16
CA ALA A 405 -23.57 -11.57 -11.71
C ALA A 405 -22.57 -12.06 -10.64
N THR A 406 -22.27 -13.35 -10.67
CA THR A 406 -21.13 -13.92 -9.97
C THR A 406 -19.85 -13.46 -10.69
N VAL A 407 -18.86 -12.97 -9.95
CA VAL A 407 -17.63 -12.45 -10.54
C VAL A 407 -16.42 -13.20 -9.97
N VAL A 408 -15.57 -13.67 -10.84
CA VAL A 408 -14.26 -14.23 -10.50
C VAL A 408 -13.17 -13.48 -11.25
N THR A 409 -12.02 -13.29 -10.60
CA THR A 409 -10.86 -12.65 -11.21
C THR A 409 -9.68 -13.60 -11.19
N THR A 410 -8.84 -13.51 -12.20
CA THR A 410 -7.54 -14.18 -12.24
C THR A 410 -6.51 -13.17 -12.71
N ASP A 411 -5.50 -12.92 -11.87
CA ASP A 411 -4.32 -12.17 -12.26
C ASP A 411 -3.21 -13.16 -12.62
N PHE A 412 -2.82 -13.16 -13.90
CA PHE A 412 -1.83 -14.08 -14.41
C PHE A 412 -0.42 -13.80 -13.87
N GLN A 413 -0.16 -12.63 -13.30
CA GLN A 413 1.10 -12.37 -12.62
C GLN A 413 1.27 -13.20 -11.36
N THR A 414 0.19 -13.63 -10.73
CA THR A 414 0.22 -14.46 -9.52
C THR A 414 0.56 -15.93 -9.80
N LEU A 415 0.50 -16.36 -11.06
CA LEU A 415 0.90 -17.71 -11.46
C LEU A 415 2.42 -17.81 -11.43
N ASN A 416 2.97 -18.86 -10.84
CA ASN A 416 4.40 -19.10 -10.83
C ASN A 416 4.89 -19.80 -12.12
N ASN A 417 6.20 -19.97 -12.28
CA ASN A 417 6.75 -20.60 -13.48
C ASN A 417 6.40 -22.09 -13.57
N ASP A 418 6.17 -22.76 -12.44
CA ASP A 418 5.73 -24.14 -12.42
C ASP A 418 4.29 -24.28 -12.90
N ASP A 419 3.40 -23.36 -12.51
CA ASP A 419 2.02 -23.30 -13.02
C ASP A 419 1.97 -23.13 -14.54
N LEU A 420 2.95 -22.44 -15.12
CA LEU A 420 3.06 -22.19 -16.56
C LEU A 420 3.94 -23.21 -17.30
N SER A 421 4.36 -24.28 -16.65
CA SER A 421 5.25 -25.29 -17.27
C SER A 421 4.51 -26.34 -18.11
N SER A 422 3.22 -26.53 -17.89
CA SER A 422 2.35 -27.39 -18.71
C SER A 422 0.90 -26.93 -18.64
N ILE A 423 0.09 -27.33 -19.62
CA ILE A 423 -1.33 -27.01 -19.68
C ILE A 423 -2.11 -27.61 -18.50
N ASP A 424 -1.74 -28.81 -18.04
CA ASP A 424 -2.34 -29.48 -16.88
C ASP A 424 -2.15 -28.63 -15.60
N LYS A 425 -0.90 -28.21 -15.33
CA LYS A 425 -0.60 -27.40 -14.15
C LYS A 425 -1.27 -26.03 -14.24
N PHE A 426 -1.31 -25.45 -15.43
CA PHE A 426 -1.97 -24.18 -15.65
C PHE A 426 -3.47 -24.26 -15.32
N TYR A 427 -4.18 -25.22 -15.86
CA TYR A 427 -5.62 -25.37 -15.57
C TYR A 427 -5.87 -25.75 -14.10
N ARG A 428 -5.05 -26.59 -13.50
CA ARG A 428 -5.16 -26.92 -12.08
C ARG A 428 -4.97 -25.67 -11.21
N ALA A 429 -4.04 -24.78 -11.55
CA ALA A 429 -3.85 -23.52 -10.85
C ALA A 429 -5.08 -22.60 -11.00
N LEU A 430 -5.66 -22.50 -12.21
CA LEU A 430 -6.90 -21.74 -12.42
C LEU A 430 -8.07 -22.32 -11.63
N MET A 431 -8.28 -23.65 -11.67
CA MET A 431 -9.34 -24.34 -10.93
C MET A 431 -9.20 -24.09 -9.43
N LYS A 432 -7.99 -24.21 -8.88
CA LYS A 432 -7.70 -23.96 -7.46
C LYS A 432 -8.07 -22.52 -7.06
N GLN A 433 -7.70 -21.53 -7.89
CA GLN A 433 -8.08 -20.13 -7.64
C GLN A 433 -9.60 -19.94 -7.71
N MET A 434 -10.29 -20.53 -8.69
CA MET A 434 -11.73 -20.42 -8.82
C MET A 434 -12.48 -21.11 -7.67
N ILE A 435 -12.07 -22.32 -7.27
CA ILE A 435 -12.63 -23.04 -6.13
C ILE A 435 -12.56 -22.15 -4.87
N LYS A 436 -11.37 -21.56 -4.60
CA LYS A 436 -11.18 -20.69 -3.45
C LYS A 436 -12.03 -19.41 -3.54
N ARG A 437 -12.01 -18.73 -4.67
CA ARG A 437 -12.67 -17.41 -4.83
C ARG A 437 -14.19 -17.50 -4.89
N LEU A 438 -14.72 -18.59 -5.45
CA LEU A 438 -16.16 -18.84 -5.52
C LEU A 438 -16.71 -19.60 -4.29
N GLY A 439 -15.83 -20.04 -3.39
CA GLY A 439 -16.23 -20.80 -2.21
C GLY A 439 -16.88 -22.14 -2.54
N LEU A 440 -16.41 -22.79 -3.63
CA LEU A 440 -16.99 -24.07 -4.06
C LEU A 440 -16.68 -25.17 -3.04
N LYS A 441 -17.62 -26.09 -2.86
CA LYS A 441 -17.47 -27.24 -1.93
C LYS A 441 -16.68 -28.41 -2.51
N THR A 442 -16.28 -28.34 -3.79
CA THR A 442 -15.46 -29.37 -4.44
C THR A 442 -13.98 -29.15 -4.17
N THR A 443 -13.19 -30.22 -4.19
CA THR A 443 -11.73 -30.14 -4.18
C THR A 443 -11.16 -30.24 -5.58
N LEU A 444 -9.89 -29.88 -5.76
CA LEU A 444 -9.22 -30.03 -7.06
C LEU A 444 -9.15 -31.50 -7.50
N ASP A 445 -8.91 -32.41 -6.57
CA ASP A 445 -8.80 -33.84 -6.87
C ASP A 445 -10.15 -34.45 -7.25
N ASP A 446 -11.25 -33.96 -6.69
CA ASP A 446 -12.61 -34.39 -7.09
C ASP A 446 -12.99 -33.87 -8.49
N ALA A 447 -12.50 -32.70 -8.83
CA ALA A 447 -12.83 -32.04 -10.09
C ALA A 447 -11.92 -32.43 -11.26
N TRP A 448 -10.79 -33.10 -11.00
CA TRP A 448 -9.82 -33.52 -12.02
C TRP A 448 -9.81 -35.04 -12.23
N ARG A 449 -10.19 -35.50 -13.42
CA ARG A 449 -10.20 -36.91 -13.78
C ARG A 449 -8.89 -37.30 -14.49
N ALA A 450 -8.19 -38.28 -13.96
CA ALA A 450 -6.86 -38.66 -14.44
C ALA A 450 -6.83 -39.26 -15.85
N GLY A 451 -7.97 -39.68 -16.40
CA GLY A 451 -8.07 -40.27 -17.74
C GLY A 451 -8.45 -39.27 -18.84
N ASP A 452 -8.91 -38.10 -18.49
CA ASP A 452 -9.39 -37.10 -19.43
C ASP A 452 -8.26 -36.12 -19.81
N SER A 453 -8.37 -35.49 -20.99
CA SER A 453 -7.41 -34.43 -21.36
C SER A 453 -7.51 -33.23 -20.44
N ALA A 454 -6.47 -32.39 -20.42
CA ALA A 454 -6.47 -31.15 -19.65
C ALA A 454 -7.63 -30.22 -20.04
N ASN A 455 -7.91 -30.11 -21.35
CA ASN A 455 -9.02 -29.33 -21.88
C ASN A 455 -10.38 -29.85 -21.43
N ASP A 456 -10.60 -31.19 -21.49
CA ASP A 456 -11.85 -31.79 -21.05
C ASP A 456 -12.10 -31.60 -19.56
N ASN A 457 -11.05 -31.80 -18.76
CA ASN A 457 -11.10 -31.56 -17.30
C ASN A 457 -11.49 -30.11 -16.97
N PHE A 458 -10.85 -29.16 -17.62
CA PHE A 458 -11.12 -27.74 -17.37
C PHE A 458 -12.49 -27.32 -17.90
N ALA A 459 -12.91 -27.82 -19.08
CA ALA A 459 -14.25 -27.58 -19.63
C ALA A 459 -15.34 -28.13 -18.69
N ALA A 460 -15.24 -29.40 -18.29
CA ALA A 460 -16.19 -30.01 -17.35
C ALA A 460 -16.28 -29.29 -16.01
N PHE A 461 -15.14 -28.84 -15.48
CA PHE A 461 -15.12 -28.00 -14.27
C PHE A 461 -15.89 -26.69 -14.47
N MET A 462 -15.63 -25.99 -15.60
CA MET A 462 -16.30 -24.72 -15.89
C MET A 462 -17.81 -24.91 -16.13
N GLU A 463 -18.25 -25.98 -16.79
CA GLU A 463 -19.67 -26.32 -16.93
C GLU A 463 -20.34 -26.47 -15.58
N ASN A 464 -19.75 -27.26 -14.68
CA ASN A 464 -20.26 -27.42 -13.30
C ASN A 464 -20.33 -26.09 -12.55
N VAL A 465 -19.33 -25.20 -12.70
CA VAL A 465 -19.36 -23.86 -12.12
C VAL A 465 -20.53 -23.05 -12.68
N LEU A 466 -20.73 -23.07 -14.01
CA LEU A 466 -21.79 -22.31 -14.68
C LEU A 466 -23.19 -22.83 -14.33
N GLU A 467 -23.35 -24.13 -14.10
CA GLU A 467 -24.62 -24.72 -13.63
C GLU A 467 -24.93 -24.27 -12.19
N GLY A 468 -23.89 -24.15 -11.35
CA GLY A 468 -24.01 -23.75 -9.94
C GLY A 468 -24.24 -22.26 -9.72
N VAL A 469 -23.99 -21.38 -10.70
CA VAL A 469 -24.20 -19.93 -10.51
C VAL A 469 -25.66 -19.52 -10.79
N PRO A 470 -26.26 -18.59 -9.99
CA PRO A 470 -27.67 -18.25 -10.12
C PRO A 470 -28.05 -17.58 -11.46
N GLN A 471 -27.19 -16.73 -11.99
CA GLN A 471 -27.49 -15.93 -13.18
C GLN A 471 -26.40 -16.04 -14.25
N ALA A 472 -25.25 -15.44 -14.02
CA ALA A 472 -24.13 -15.38 -14.94
C ALA A 472 -22.81 -15.36 -14.17
N LEU A 473 -21.76 -15.84 -14.81
CA LEU A 473 -20.38 -15.73 -14.36
C LEU A 473 -19.65 -14.73 -15.25
N VAL A 474 -19.07 -13.70 -14.63
CA VAL A 474 -18.13 -12.79 -15.30
C VAL A 474 -16.72 -13.12 -14.82
N TRP A 475 -15.89 -13.62 -15.70
CA TRP A 475 -14.51 -13.97 -15.43
C TRP A 475 -13.57 -12.91 -15.97
N GLY A 476 -12.97 -12.11 -15.07
CA GLY A 476 -11.95 -11.12 -15.39
C GLY A 476 -10.56 -11.73 -15.31
N MET A 477 -9.82 -11.68 -16.41
CA MET A 477 -8.45 -12.15 -16.55
C MET A 477 -7.54 -10.95 -16.79
N ASP A 478 -6.63 -10.64 -15.86
CA ASP A 478 -5.67 -9.56 -16.01
C ASP A 478 -4.26 -10.08 -16.32
N GLU A 479 -3.45 -9.26 -16.99
CA GLU A 479 -2.07 -9.55 -17.41
C GLU A 479 -1.91 -10.87 -18.18
N VAL A 480 -2.86 -11.15 -19.07
CA VAL A 480 -2.92 -12.40 -19.86
C VAL A 480 -1.70 -12.55 -20.79
N ASP A 481 -0.96 -11.47 -21.04
CA ASP A 481 0.31 -11.47 -21.78
C ASP A 481 1.29 -12.53 -21.26
N ARG A 482 1.23 -12.86 -19.97
CA ARG A 482 2.11 -13.86 -19.37
C ARG A 482 1.91 -15.26 -19.96
N LEU A 483 0.70 -15.57 -20.41
CA LEU A 483 0.39 -16.84 -21.08
C LEU A 483 0.96 -16.89 -22.49
N PHE A 484 1.11 -15.76 -23.18
CA PHE A 484 1.58 -15.73 -24.56
C PHE A 484 2.95 -16.37 -24.78
N THR A 485 3.78 -16.42 -23.74
CA THR A 485 5.12 -17.03 -23.80
C THR A 485 5.12 -18.55 -23.59
N SER A 486 3.97 -19.15 -23.27
CA SER A 486 3.83 -20.60 -23.05
C SER A 486 3.53 -21.32 -24.35
N ASP A 487 4.14 -22.50 -24.58
CA ASP A 487 3.98 -23.29 -25.79
C ASP A 487 2.53 -23.75 -26.02
N PHE A 488 1.75 -23.88 -24.94
CA PHE A 488 0.35 -24.30 -24.94
C PHE A 488 -0.65 -23.13 -25.02
N ALA A 489 -0.19 -21.89 -25.12
CA ALA A 489 -1.08 -20.71 -25.15
C ALA A 489 -2.15 -20.81 -26.25
N SER A 490 -1.77 -21.26 -27.45
CA SER A 490 -2.71 -21.40 -28.57
C SER A 490 -3.82 -22.40 -28.27
N GLU A 491 -3.53 -23.47 -27.52
CA GLU A 491 -4.50 -24.51 -27.15
C GLU A 491 -5.49 -23.95 -26.11
N VAL A 492 -5.01 -23.23 -25.10
CA VAL A 492 -5.87 -22.55 -24.09
C VAL A 492 -6.83 -21.57 -24.78
N PHE A 493 -6.30 -20.73 -25.66
CA PHE A 493 -7.15 -19.79 -26.42
C PHE A 493 -8.09 -20.47 -27.40
N GLY A 494 -7.70 -21.60 -27.94
CA GLY A 494 -8.58 -22.47 -28.73
C GLY A 494 -9.78 -22.94 -27.93
N LEU A 495 -9.57 -23.40 -26.70
CA LEU A 495 -10.64 -23.81 -25.80
C LEU A 495 -11.57 -22.61 -25.45
N PHE A 496 -11.05 -21.43 -25.15
CA PHE A 496 -11.91 -20.26 -24.91
C PHE A 496 -12.73 -19.86 -26.16
N ARG A 497 -12.18 -20.05 -27.33
CA ARG A 497 -12.89 -19.87 -28.60
C ARG A 497 -14.01 -20.89 -28.79
N SER A 498 -13.80 -22.17 -28.47
CA SER A 498 -14.84 -23.19 -28.58
C SER A 498 -16.05 -22.85 -27.71
N TRP A 499 -15.86 -22.39 -26.46
CA TRP A 499 -16.94 -21.95 -25.59
C TRP A 499 -17.75 -20.78 -26.17
N HIS A 500 -17.10 -19.88 -26.90
CA HIS A 500 -17.80 -18.83 -27.63
C HIS A 500 -18.68 -19.40 -28.76
N ASN A 501 -18.16 -20.36 -29.48
CA ASN A 501 -18.90 -21.02 -30.56
C ASN A 501 -20.07 -21.85 -30.01
N ASP A 502 -19.84 -22.62 -28.93
CA ASP A 502 -20.86 -23.44 -28.28
C ASP A 502 -22.01 -22.61 -27.75
N ARG A 503 -21.72 -21.41 -27.20
CA ARG A 503 -22.76 -20.46 -26.82
C ARG A 503 -23.68 -20.06 -27.95
N MET A 504 -23.16 -19.97 -29.18
CA MET A 504 -23.95 -19.61 -30.38
C MET A 504 -24.74 -20.79 -30.93
N LEU A 505 -24.15 -22.00 -30.83
CA LEU A 505 -24.77 -23.25 -31.35
C LEU A 505 -25.79 -23.84 -30.35
N ASN A 506 -25.62 -23.62 -29.05
CA ASN A 506 -26.49 -24.11 -28.00
C ASN A 506 -26.96 -22.95 -27.10
N PRO A 507 -28.03 -22.23 -27.47
CA PRO A 507 -28.53 -21.08 -26.70
C PRO A 507 -29.05 -21.40 -25.30
N GLU A 508 -29.35 -22.66 -24.99
CA GLU A 508 -29.80 -23.14 -23.69
C GLU A 508 -28.64 -23.73 -22.86
N GLY A 509 -27.47 -23.87 -23.47
CA GLY A 509 -26.28 -24.45 -22.84
C GLY A 509 -25.67 -23.58 -21.77
N PRO A 510 -24.80 -24.17 -20.90
CA PRO A 510 -24.20 -23.46 -19.75
C PRO A 510 -23.33 -22.28 -20.18
N TRP A 511 -22.71 -22.31 -21.34
CA TRP A 511 -21.82 -21.25 -21.85
C TRP A 511 -22.55 -19.94 -22.13
N THR A 512 -23.87 -19.91 -22.21
CA THR A 512 -24.67 -18.68 -22.32
C THR A 512 -24.56 -17.81 -21.04
N ARG A 513 -24.16 -18.42 -19.92
CA ARG A 513 -23.97 -17.74 -18.66
C ARG A 513 -22.56 -17.19 -18.47
N LEU A 514 -21.58 -17.49 -19.36
CA LEU A 514 -20.20 -17.06 -19.26
C LEU A 514 -19.96 -15.76 -20.02
N SER A 515 -19.28 -14.81 -19.35
CA SER A 515 -18.63 -13.65 -19.97
C SER A 515 -17.17 -13.62 -19.54
N MET A 516 -16.26 -13.62 -20.49
CA MET A 516 -14.82 -13.56 -20.28
C MET A 516 -14.30 -12.16 -20.61
N VAL A 517 -13.63 -11.51 -19.67
CA VAL A 517 -12.93 -10.23 -19.89
C VAL A 517 -11.44 -10.51 -19.89
N ILE A 518 -10.81 -10.42 -21.04
CA ILE A 518 -9.39 -10.72 -21.27
C ILE A 518 -8.63 -9.41 -21.40
N VAL A 519 -7.74 -9.13 -20.44
CA VAL A 519 -6.97 -7.88 -20.37
C VAL A 519 -5.51 -8.16 -20.69
N TYR A 520 -4.97 -7.43 -21.68
CA TYR A 520 -3.61 -7.65 -22.18
C TYR A 520 -2.99 -6.37 -22.73
N ALA A 521 -1.65 -6.34 -22.82
CA ALA A 521 -0.88 -5.19 -23.33
C ALA A 521 -0.32 -5.45 -24.74
N THR A 522 0.10 -6.67 -25.00
CA THR A 522 0.87 -7.05 -26.20
C THR A 522 -0.06 -7.45 -27.36
N GLU A 523 0.42 -7.32 -28.58
CA GLU A 523 -0.32 -7.82 -29.75
C GLU A 523 -0.34 -9.36 -29.76
N ALA A 524 -1.52 -9.93 -29.55
CA ALA A 524 -1.69 -11.38 -29.45
C ALA A 524 -1.18 -12.16 -30.69
N TYR A 525 -1.27 -11.57 -31.90
CA TYR A 525 -0.82 -12.22 -33.13
C TYR A 525 0.69 -12.46 -33.22
N LEU A 526 1.50 -11.78 -32.40
CA LEU A 526 2.93 -12.03 -32.36
C LEU A 526 3.31 -13.36 -31.67
N PHE A 527 2.39 -13.91 -30.88
CA PHE A 527 2.67 -15.05 -30.01
C PHE A 527 1.73 -16.23 -30.28
N ILE A 528 0.53 -15.98 -30.83
CA ILE A 528 -0.44 -17.03 -31.11
C ILE A 528 -0.24 -17.54 -32.54
N LYS A 529 0.13 -18.82 -32.68
CA LYS A 529 0.44 -19.46 -33.98
C LYS A 529 -0.74 -19.43 -34.95
N ASP A 530 -1.97 -19.62 -34.45
CA ASP A 530 -3.19 -19.55 -35.27
C ASP A 530 -4.21 -18.61 -34.62
N ILE A 531 -4.13 -17.33 -34.99
CA ILE A 531 -5.03 -16.31 -34.47
C ILE A 531 -6.50 -16.56 -34.89
N ASN A 532 -6.75 -17.29 -35.95
CA ASN A 532 -8.10 -17.60 -36.42
C ASN A 532 -8.81 -18.58 -35.49
N GLN A 533 -8.07 -19.36 -34.72
CA GLN A 533 -8.60 -20.26 -33.71
C GLN A 533 -8.63 -19.66 -32.31
N SER A 534 -8.38 -18.37 -32.17
CA SER A 534 -8.31 -17.70 -30.87
C SER A 534 -9.50 -16.76 -30.62
N PRO A 535 -9.85 -16.45 -29.37
CA PRO A 535 -10.93 -15.53 -29.02
C PRO A 535 -10.66 -14.09 -29.48
N PHE A 536 -9.41 -13.76 -29.83
CA PHE A 536 -9.01 -12.42 -30.25
C PHE A 536 -9.63 -12.01 -31.62
N ASN A 537 -10.20 -12.94 -32.36
CA ASN A 537 -10.92 -12.65 -33.60
C ASN A 537 -12.43 -12.42 -33.44
N VAL A 538 -13.03 -12.89 -32.34
CA VAL A 538 -14.50 -12.88 -32.17
C VAL A 538 -14.97 -11.98 -31.04
N GLY A 539 -14.09 -11.61 -30.14
CA GLY A 539 -14.43 -10.77 -28.99
C GLY A 539 -14.71 -9.31 -29.33
N THR A 540 -15.51 -8.65 -28.51
CA THR A 540 -15.62 -7.17 -28.52
C THR A 540 -14.32 -6.55 -28.10
N LYS A 541 -13.68 -5.79 -28.99
CA LYS A 541 -12.37 -5.17 -28.76
C LYS A 541 -12.55 -3.78 -28.17
N ILE A 542 -11.95 -3.55 -27.02
CA ILE A 542 -11.86 -2.27 -26.31
C ILE A 542 -10.40 -1.86 -26.29
N GLU A 543 -10.01 -0.89 -27.08
CA GLU A 543 -8.62 -0.41 -27.13
C GLU A 543 -8.49 0.90 -26.33
N LEU A 544 -7.73 0.85 -25.22
CA LEU A 544 -7.44 2.01 -24.41
C LEU A 544 -6.44 2.92 -25.11
N ARG A 545 -6.77 4.21 -25.19
CA ARG A 545 -5.93 5.25 -25.77
C ARG A 545 -5.38 6.17 -24.70
N ASP A 546 -4.34 6.90 -25.04
CA ASP A 546 -3.83 7.99 -24.22
C ASP A 546 -4.93 9.03 -23.97
N PHE A 547 -4.81 9.78 -22.88
CA PHE A 547 -5.65 10.94 -22.63
C PHE A 547 -5.42 12.00 -23.71
N GLY A 548 -6.50 12.64 -24.15
CA GLY A 548 -6.42 13.89 -24.87
C GLY A 548 -6.16 15.06 -23.92
N ILE A 549 -5.99 16.23 -24.49
CA ILE A 549 -5.71 17.45 -23.73
C ILE A 549 -6.88 17.82 -22.79
N GLU A 550 -8.11 17.49 -23.18
CA GLU A 550 -9.31 17.75 -22.39
C GLU A 550 -9.35 16.88 -21.13
N GLU A 551 -9.01 15.57 -21.25
CA GLU A 551 -8.90 14.67 -20.11
C GLU A 551 -7.75 15.07 -19.16
N VAL A 552 -6.65 15.58 -19.71
CA VAL A 552 -5.55 16.13 -18.89
C VAL A 552 -5.99 17.39 -18.17
N ALA A 553 -6.72 18.29 -18.83
CA ALA A 553 -7.28 19.49 -18.20
C ALA A 553 -8.28 19.15 -17.09
N GLU A 554 -9.14 18.16 -17.30
CA GLU A 554 -10.08 17.69 -16.28
C GLU A 554 -9.34 17.08 -15.09
N LEU A 555 -8.31 16.27 -15.33
CA LEU A 555 -7.52 15.70 -14.25
C LEU A 555 -6.75 16.80 -13.49
N ASN A 556 -6.20 17.79 -14.19
CA ASN A 556 -5.58 18.98 -13.58
C ASN A 556 -6.57 19.71 -12.63
N ARG A 557 -7.82 19.86 -13.06
CA ARG A 557 -8.88 20.45 -12.22
C ARG A 557 -9.10 19.64 -10.93
N ARG A 558 -9.14 18.31 -11.03
CA ARG A 558 -9.31 17.42 -9.88
C ARG A 558 -8.12 17.43 -8.91
N TYR A 559 -6.92 17.70 -9.44
CA TYR A 559 -5.72 17.91 -8.60
C TYR A 559 -5.65 19.32 -7.98
N GLY A 560 -6.65 20.19 -8.17
CA GLY A 560 -6.69 21.55 -7.61
C GLY A 560 -5.97 22.59 -8.48
N LEU A 561 -5.87 22.33 -9.78
CA LEU A 561 -5.30 23.24 -10.78
C LEU A 561 -3.81 23.57 -10.54
N PRO A 562 -2.90 22.61 -10.40
CA PRO A 562 -1.48 22.90 -10.37
C PRO A 562 -0.97 23.58 -11.65
N LEU A 563 -1.59 23.32 -12.81
CA LEU A 563 -1.39 24.08 -14.05
C LEU A 563 -2.46 25.16 -14.16
N LYS A 564 -2.05 26.42 -14.20
CA LYS A 564 -2.93 27.59 -14.04
C LYS A 564 -3.54 28.09 -15.34
N SER A 565 -2.93 27.75 -16.48
CA SER A 565 -3.36 28.26 -17.79
C SER A 565 -3.42 27.16 -18.86
N PRO A 566 -4.22 27.35 -19.92
CA PRO A 566 -4.21 26.44 -21.07
C PRO A 566 -2.81 26.28 -21.70
N ALA A 567 -1.99 27.30 -21.68
CA ALA A 567 -0.63 27.25 -22.20
C ALA A 567 0.27 26.33 -21.36
N GLU A 568 0.13 26.35 -20.04
CA GLU A 568 0.84 25.43 -19.15
C GLU A 568 0.38 23.98 -19.36
N ILE A 569 -0.92 23.75 -19.50
CA ILE A 569 -1.47 22.42 -19.82
C ILE A 569 -0.88 21.89 -21.14
N GLN A 570 -0.78 22.76 -22.16
CA GLN A 570 -0.20 22.41 -23.45
C GLN A 570 1.30 22.04 -23.34
N ARG A 571 2.09 22.83 -22.58
CA ARG A 571 3.52 22.54 -22.31
C ARG A 571 3.69 21.23 -21.58
N PHE A 572 2.92 21.04 -20.52
CA PHE A 572 2.92 19.80 -19.76
C PHE A 572 2.55 18.57 -20.62
N PHE A 573 1.48 18.70 -21.41
CA PHE A 573 1.03 17.66 -22.33
C PHE A 573 2.09 17.35 -23.41
N ALA A 574 2.76 18.35 -23.95
CA ALA A 574 3.85 18.15 -24.90
C ALA A 574 5.01 17.36 -24.28
N LEU A 575 5.31 17.58 -23.00
CA LEU A 575 6.39 16.89 -22.29
C LEU A 575 6.03 15.44 -21.97
N VAL A 576 4.90 15.18 -21.27
CA VAL A 576 4.55 13.87 -20.73
C VAL A 576 3.62 13.05 -21.63
N GLY A 577 3.05 13.68 -22.67
CA GLY A 577 2.02 13.09 -23.51
C GLY A 577 0.72 12.86 -22.75
N GLY A 578 -0.13 11.98 -23.29
CA GLY A 578 -1.42 11.59 -22.70
C GLY A 578 -1.37 10.32 -21.84
N SER A 579 -0.20 9.80 -21.50
CA SER A 579 -0.10 8.59 -20.68
C SER A 579 -0.75 8.79 -19.31
N PRO A 580 -1.80 8.03 -18.94
CA PRO A 580 -2.51 8.22 -17.66
C PRO A 580 -1.58 8.20 -16.44
N TYR A 581 -0.58 7.33 -16.45
CA TYR A 581 0.41 7.24 -15.38
C TYR A 581 1.29 8.49 -15.32
N LEU A 582 1.86 8.92 -16.46
CA LEU A 582 2.76 10.09 -16.48
C LEU A 582 2.01 11.37 -16.13
N VAL A 583 0.77 11.51 -16.62
CA VAL A 583 -0.08 12.67 -16.30
C VAL A 583 -0.38 12.71 -14.80
N ARG A 584 -0.82 11.61 -14.21
CA ARG A 584 -1.10 11.57 -12.76
C ARG A 584 0.14 11.86 -11.93
N ARG A 585 1.26 11.19 -12.23
CA ARG A 585 2.51 11.37 -11.49
C ARG A 585 3.03 12.81 -11.63
N GLY A 586 2.96 13.38 -12.84
CA GLY A 586 3.37 14.76 -13.08
C GLY A 586 2.52 15.79 -12.36
N LEU A 587 1.18 15.62 -12.34
CA LEU A 587 0.29 16.52 -11.60
C LEU A 587 0.48 16.41 -10.08
N GLN A 588 0.77 15.23 -9.56
CA GLN A 588 1.14 15.05 -8.14
C GLN A 588 2.42 15.80 -7.80
N GLU A 589 3.43 15.68 -8.64
CA GLU A 589 4.70 16.37 -8.44
C GLU A 589 4.56 17.89 -8.51
N LEU A 590 3.81 18.41 -9.49
CA LEU A 590 3.50 19.83 -9.58
C LEU A 590 2.79 20.35 -8.33
N LYS A 591 1.83 19.58 -7.80
CA LYS A 591 1.15 19.93 -6.55
C LYS A 591 2.10 19.92 -5.35
N ALA A 592 3.05 18.98 -5.29
CA ALA A 592 4.08 18.94 -4.25
C ALA A 592 5.03 20.14 -4.34
N LEU A 593 5.46 20.52 -5.56
CA LEU A 593 6.30 21.70 -5.78
C LEU A 593 5.59 23.00 -5.39
N GLU A 594 4.29 23.13 -5.67
CA GLU A 594 3.49 24.28 -5.22
C GLU A 594 3.40 24.33 -3.68
N ALA A 595 3.15 23.19 -3.04
CA ALA A 595 3.09 23.08 -1.58
C ALA A 595 4.46 23.40 -0.94
N GLY A 596 5.56 23.06 -1.62
CA GLY A 596 6.93 23.36 -1.22
C GLY A 596 7.36 24.84 -1.42
N GLY A 597 6.44 25.71 -1.82
CA GLY A 597 6.69 27.16 -1.92
C GLY A 597 7.29 27.62 -3.27
N ALA A 598 7.17 26.87 -4.33
CA ALA A 598 7.52 27.33 -5.66
C ALA A 598 6.72 28.61 -6.01
N ALA A 599 7.40 29.60 -6.61
CA ALA A 599 6.74 30.83 -7.04
C ALA A 599 5.57 30.52 -7.99
N PRO A 600 4.50 31.33 -8.01
CA PRO A 600 3.40 31.16 -8.96
C PRO A 600 3.93 31.08 -10.39
N GLY A 601 3.67 29.99 -11.09
CA GLY A 601 4.21 29.70 -12.44
C GLY A 601 5.59 29.03 -12.46
N GLY A 602 6.37 29.06 -11.38
CA GLY A 602 7.70 28.43 -11.30
C GLY A 602 7.70 26.92 -11.08
N ALA A 603 6.57 26.36 -10.64
CA ALA A 603 6.45 24.93 -10.41
C ALA A 603 6.59 24.11 -11.71
N LEU A 604 6.00 24.60 -12.82
CA LEU A 604 6.11 23.92 -14.12
C LEU A 604 7.55 23.99 -14.67
N GLU A 605 8.24 25.12 -14.55
CA GLU A 605 9.64 25.27 -14.95
C GLU A 605 10.56 24.35 -14.17
N ALA A 606 10.38 24.28 -12.84
CA ALA A 606 11.15 23.37 -11.97
C ALA A 606 10.88 21.90 -12.34
N PHE A 607 9.63 21.55 -12.58
CA PHE A 607 9.24 20.21 -13.03
C PHE A 607 9.87 19.87 -14.38
N GLU A 608 9.77 20.73 -15.39
CA GLU A 608 10.36 20.53 -16.73
C GLU A 608 11.88 20.33 -16.68
N ALA A 609 12.56 21.01 -15.75
CA ALA A 609 14.00 20.91 -15.57
C ALA A 609 14.45 19.57 -14.95
N THR A 610 13.59 18.93 -14.16
CA THR A 610 13.92 17.70 -13.42
C THR A 610 13.23 16.45 -13.96
N ALA A 611 12.19 16.60 -14.78
CA ALA A 611 11.32 15.50 -15.21
C ALA A 611 12.07 14.35 -15.88
N ASP A 612 13.08 14.62 -16.68
CA ASP A 612 13.88 13.61 -17.40
C ASP A 612 15.20 13.26 -16.72
N GLN A 613 15.44 13.70 -15.47
CA GLN A 613 16.62 13.35 -14.69
C GLN A 613 16.49 11.95 -14.07
N ASP A 614 17.63 11.30 -13.79
CA ASP A 614 17.66 9.97 -13.17
C ASP A 614 17.05 9.94 -11.77
N GLU A 615 17.18 11.03 -11.01
CA GLU A 615 16.58 11.23 -9.68
C GLU A 615 15.30 12.06 -9.72
N GLY A 616 14.81 12.37 -10.93
CA GLY A 616 13.59 13.13 -11.13
C GLY A 616 12.31 12.31 -10.87
N PRO A 617 11.14 12.97 -10.97
CA PRO A 617 9.85 12.36 -10.62
C PRO A 617 9.52 11.11 -11.45
N PHE A 618 10.15 10.92 -12.59
CA PHE A 618 9.98 9.75 -13.46
C PHE A 618 11.22 8.84 -13.53
N GLY A 619 12.27 9.11 -12.76
CA GLY A 619 13.56 8.41 -12.86
C GLY A 619 13.44 6.88 -12.83
N ASP A 620 12.70 6.31 -11.86
CA ASP A 620 12.48 4.88 -11.77
C ASP A 620 11.73 4.27 -12.96
N HIS A 621 10.78 5.02 -13.51
CA HIS A 621 10.03 4.61 -14.69
C HIS A 621 10.93 4.62 -15.93
N LEU A 622 11.70 5.67 -16.10
CA LEU A 622 12.61 5.84 -17.24
C LEU A 622 13.76 4.81 -17.21
N ARG A 623 14.34 4.56 -16.03
CA ARG A 623 15.35 3.50 -15.86
C ARG A 623 14.79 2.11 -16.19
N ARG A 624 13.54 1.79 -15.83
CA ARG A 624 12.90 0.52 -16.21
C ARG A 624 12.76 0.36 -17.72
N ILE A 625 12.43 1.43 -18.43
CA ILE A 625 12.40 1.43 -19.90
C ILE A 625 13.79 1.12 -20.44
N LEU A 626 14.81 1.83 -19.96
CA LEU A 626 16.21 1.63 -20.39
C LEU A 626 16.70 0.20 -20.15
N VAL A 627 16.42 -0.37 -18.96
CA VAL A 627 16.77 -1.77 -18.63
C VAL A 627 16.04 -2.76 -19.58
N THR A 628 14.79 -2.48 -19.92
CA THR A 628 14.01 -3.32 -20.85
C THR A 628 14.61 -3.29 -22.26
N LEU A 629 15.02 -2.11 -22.73
CA LEU A 629 15.68 -1.94 -24.02
C LEU A 629 17.06 -2.60 -24.02
N ALA A 630 17.85 -2.41 -22.97
CA ALA A 630 19.20 -2.99 -22.86
C ALA A 630 19.22 -4.53 -22.95
N LYS A 631 18.13 -5.19 -22.53
CA LYS A 631 17.96 -6.65 -22.68
C LYS A 631 17.62 -7.09 -24.11
N ASN A 632 17.29 -6.16 -25.00
CA ASN A 632 16.92 -6.44 -26.38
C ASN A 632 17.66 -5.50 -27.34
N PRO A 633 18.83 -5.89 -27.87
CA PRO A 633 19.63 -5.06 -28.76
C PRO A 633 18.90 -4.60 -30.02
N VAL A 634 17.95 -5.42 -30.55
CA VAL A 634 17.16 -5.09 -31.75
C VAL A 634 16.23 -3.92 -31.45
N LEU A 635 15.51 -3.98 -30.33
CA LEU A 635 14.62 -2.86 -29.91
C LEU A 635 15.42 -1.60 -29.56
N THR A 636 16.63 -1.76 -29.00
CA THR A 636 17.50 -0.62 -28.71
C THR A 636 17.92 0.08 -30.01
N GLU A 637 18.29 -0.67 -31.06
CA GLU A 637 18.64 -0.10 -32.35
C GLU A 637 17.41 0.55 -33.04
N ALA A 638 16.23 -0.07 -32.94
CA ALA A 638 14.99 0.55 -33.44
C ALA A 638 14.72 1.90 -32.77
N VAL A 639 14.93 2.01 -31.44
CA VAL A 639 14.81 3.30 -30.71
C VAL A 639 15.85 4.31 -31.20
N ARG A 640 17.10 3.90 -31.43
CA ARG A 640 18.13 4.78 -32.02
C ARG A 640 17.75 5.32 -33.40
N GLN A 641 17.13 4.46 -34.24
CA GLN A 641 16.63 4.91 -35.55
C GLN A 641 15.52 5.96 -35.39
N ILE A 642 14.60 5.77 -34.45
CA ILE A 642 13.56 6.76 -34.15
C ILE A 642 14.20 8.08 -33.67
N LEU A 643 15.20 8.03 -32.81
CA LEU A 643 15.89 9.22 -32.29
C LEU A 643 16.65 9.98 -33.39
N LYS A 644 17.29 9.26 -34.33
CA LYS A 644 18.00 9.89 -35.48
C LYS A 644 17.07 10.55 -36.46
N GLY A 645 15.81 10.16 -36.52
CA GLY A 645 14.80 10.75 -37.39
C GLY A 645 14.40 12.19 -37.06
N ALA A 646 14.93 12.78 -35.99
CA ALA A 646 14.88 14.22 -35.59
C ALA A 646 13.57 14.96 -35.95
N GLY A 647 12.42 14.41 -35.54
CA GLY A 647 11.10 15.03 -35.78
C GLY A 647 10.42 14.62 -37.09
N ALA A 648 11.11 13.86 -37.96
CA ALA A 648 10.47 13.14 -39.06
C ALA A 648 10.01 11.76 -38.57
N LYS A 649 8.90 11.24 -39.09
CA LYS A 649 8.40 9.90 -38.79
C LYS A 649 9.45 8.88 -39.25
N ALA A 650 9.96 8.07 -38.29
CA ALA A 650 10.91 7.01 -38.60
C ALA A 650 10.20 5.77 -39.14
N SER A 651 10.91 4.95 -39.91
CA SER A 651 10.46 3.64 -40.35
C SER A 651 11.29 2.55 -39.67
N ILE A 652 10.62 1.63 -38.99
CA ILE A 652 11.23 0.46 -38.35
C ILE A 652 10.48 -0.81 -38.76
N SER A 653 10.96 -2.00 -38.37
CA SER A 653 10.25 -3.23 -38.65
C SER A 653 8.88 -3.24 -37.99
N MET A 654 7.90 -3.94 -38.58
CA MET A 654 6.55 -4.04 -38.00
C MET A 654 6.58 -4.72 -36.63
N ASP A 655 7.42 -5.74 -36.45
CA ASP A 655 7.59 -6.44 -35.19
C ASP A 655 8.14 -5.52 -34.09
N ASP A 656 9.18 -4.76 -34.39
CA ASP A 656 9.77 -3.80 -33.44
C ASP A 656 8.79 -2.67 -33.08
N PHE A 657 8.06 -2.18 -34.08
CA PHE A 657 7.02 -1.16 -33.84
C PHE A 657 5.98 -1.66 -32.85
N VAL A 658 5.47 -2.86 -33.08
CA VAL A 658 4.43 -3.43 -32.21
C VAL A 658 4.95 -3.68 -30.80
N ARG A 659 6.16 -4.21 -30.65
CA ARG A 659 6.79 -4.43 -29.35
C ARG A 659 7.02 -3.11 -28.59
N LEU A 660 7.56 -2.11 -29.25
CA LEU A 660 7.78 -0.78 -28.65
C LEU A 660 6.45 -0.08 -28.29
N ARG A 661 5.43 -0.21 -29.14
CA ARG A 661 4.08 0.31 -28.88
C ARG A 661 3.42 -0.39 -27.68
N SER A 662 3.50 -1.72 -27.61
CA SER A 662 2.97 -2.51 -26.49
C SER A 662 3.69 -2.19 -25.17
N ALA A 663 5.00 -1.97 -25.23
CA ALA A 663 5.78 -1.52 -24.08
C ALA A 663 5.46 -0.06 -23.67
N GLY A 664 4.71 0.67 -24.50
CA GLY A 664 4.35 2.08 -24.26
C GLY A 664 5.50 3.06 -24.52
N VAL A 665 6.53 2.67 -25.26
CA VAL A 665 7.70 3.51 -25.59
C VAL A 665 7.50 4.31 -26.87
N ALA A 666 6.90 3.66 -27.89
CA ALA A 666 6.64 4.27 -29.20
C ALA A 666 5.15 4.55 -29.43
N ALA A 667 4.88 5.51 -30.28
CA ALA A 667 3.57 5.87 -30.81
C ALA A 667 3.64 6.00 -32.34
N GLY A 668 2.47 5.95 -33.01
CA GLY A 668 2.35 6.07 -34.46
C GLY A 668 1.21 5.22 -35.01
N ALA A 669 0.79 5.52 -36.22
CA ALA A 669 -0.26 4.79 -36.91
C ALA A 669 0.27 3.50 -37.58
N SER A 670 1.55 3.47 -37.93
CA SER A 670 2.20 2.35 -38.60
C SER A 670 3.69 2.31 -38.32
N SER A 671 4.35 1.20 -38.68
CA SER A 671 5.80 1.05 -38.59
C SER A 671 6.60 2.05 -39.45
N ASN A 672 5.95 2.68 -40.44
CA ASN A 672 6.54 3.70 -41.31
C ASN A 672 6.35 5.14 -40.76
N GLU A 673 5.59 5.30 -39.67
CA GLU A 673 5.24 6.59 -39.08
C GLU A 673 5.38 6.54 -37.57
N VAL A 674 6.56 6.14 -37.11
CA VAL A 674 6.85 5.92 -35.71
C VAL A 674 7.49 7.14 -35.08
N THR A 675 7.06 7.46 -33.87
CA THR A 675 7.69 8.45 -32.97
C THR A 675 7.85 7.86 -31.58
N LEU A 676 8.67 8.47 -30.73
CA LEU A 676 8.59 8.20 -29.29
C LEU A 676 7.29 8.79 -28.73
N ARG A 677 6.72 8.11 -27.74
CA ARG A 677 5.38 8.41 -27.22
C ARG A 677 5.25 9.82 -26.65
N CYS A 678 6.33 10.38 -26.09
CA CYS A 678 6.35 11.73 -25.54
C CYS A 678 7.76 12.31 -25.54
N ASP A 679 7.85 13.64 -25.33
CA ASP A 679 9.12 14.35 -25.31
C ASP A 679 10.01 13.95 -24.12
N LEU A 680 9.41 13.59 -22.99
CA LEU A 680 10.10 13.04 -21.82
C LEU A 680 10.96 11.82 -22.20
N TYR A 681 10.39 10.87 -22.95
CA TYR A 681 11.14 9.69 -23.41
C TYR A 681 12.21 10.07 -24.43
N ARG A 682 11.91 11.01 -25.32
CA ARG A 682 12.88 11.47 -26.30
C ARG A 682 14.09 12.10 -25.62
N ARG A 683 13.91 12.98 -24.65
CA ARG A 683 15.00 13.63 -23.91
C ARG A 683 15.84 12.61 -23.16
N PHE A 684 15.20 11.73 -22.41
CA PHE A 684 15.91 10.73 -21.60
C PHE A 684 16.66 9.72 -22.46
N LEU A 685 15.98 9.10 -23.45
CA LEU A 685 16.58 8.05 -24.27
C LEU A 685 17.67 8.62 -25.22
N ALA A 686 17.56 9.87 -25.66
CA ALA A 686 18.62 10.51 -26.42
C ALA A 686 19.91 10.64 -25.62
N ARG A 687 19.87 10.92 -24.30
CA ARG A 687 21.06 10.99 -23.47
C ARG A 687 21.73 9.64 -23.22
N HIS A 688 20.94 8.58 -23.18
CA HIS A 688 21.45 7.24 -22.78
C HIS A 688 21.73 6.32 -23.97
N LEU A 689 21.18 6.59 -25.16
CA LEU A 689 21.27 5.70 -26.33
C LEU A 689 21.95 6.34 -27.55
N SER A 690 22.29 7.64 -27.49
CA SER A 690 22.99 8.36 -28.58
C SER A 690 24.41 7.86 -28.76
#